data_cc75220e650addee87f27923e95f54d3
#
_entry.id   cc75220e650addee87f27923e95f54d3
#
_cell.length_a   1.000
_cell.length_b   1.000
_cell.length_c   1.000
_cell.angle_alpha   90.00
_cell.angle_beta   90.00
_cell.angle_gamma   90.00
#
_symmetry.space_group_name_H-M   'P 1'
#
loop_
_entity.id
_entity.type
_entity.pdbx_description
1 polymer ?
#
loop_
_entity_poly.entity_id
_entity_poly.type
_entity_poly.pdbx_seq_one_letter_code
_entity_poly.pdbx_strand_id
1 'polypeptide(L)'
;MDRHSEQVANMHTVMKTCTGVESRAVLWCIGDVAAAAVFKVKSQLGRERMLGRYILRCLMFIALTGVACVSGAAVAQPETSISLAGRVMVAGLRCGYQPDALDVDAARPQLPHAASPAARPNIVFILADDLGYSDLGCYGGEIATPSLDSLAHHGLRFTQFYNTTRCWPSRGALLTGYYAQQIHRDALPGLPGGTRGVRQPWARLLPDFFKPAGYRCYHSGKWHLDGKVLDGGFDRSLNVNNQGNYFSAAGNSIDDRPITPPADERGYYATIAIADHAVECLKDHAANYADRPFFHFVAFIAPHFPLHALPRDIAKYRDQYLAGWEAMREARFDRQKKMGIVNTALSALEPNVGPPYAFPDAIKRLGPGEVNRPLPWSELTTEQRRFQATKMAIHAATVDRMDQEIGRVIAQLKAMNAFENTIIFFASDNGASAEIMVRDGGHDPAAPPGSATSYLCLGPGFSSACNTPFRRHKTWVHEGGISTPLIVHWPAGIAAKGELRHTPGHVIDFVPTVLELAGVRKPNEWKGEPIPEAPGRSLVPAFAKDGLVSRESLWWLHEGNRAVRVDNWKLVAAKDDPWELYDMSTDRAEQINLAAKMPDKVRELERVWQHQTDCFTELARETLAEQPPANTKPERTKR
;
A
#
# COMPACT_ATOMS: atom_id res chain seq x y z
N MET A 1 -5.46 49.61 11.10
CA MET A 1 -4.62 48.60 11.73
C MET A 1 -4.19 49.00 13.16
N ASP A 2 -4.54 50.21 13.65
CA ASP A 2 -4.01 50.73 14.91
C ASP A 2 -4.92 50.64 16.15
N ARG A 3 -6.05 49.95 16.08
CA ARG A 3 -6.93 49.79 17.27
C ARG A 3 -6.81 48.42 17.96
N HIS A 4 -6.09 47.45 17.38
CA HIS A 4 -5.91 46.12 17.97
C HIS A 4 -4.68 46.03 18.90
N SER A 5 -3.65 46.83 18.66
CA SER A 5 -2.43 46.85 19.46
C SER A 5 -2.62 47.51 20.85
N GLU A 6 -3.49 48.53 20.95
CA GLU A 6 -3.79 49.16 22.24
C GLU A 6 -4.64 48.30 23.18
N GLN A 7 -5.48 47.43 22.66
CA GLN A 7 -6.30 46.55 23.51
C GLN A 7 -5.51 45.37 24.10
N VAL A 8 -4.47 44.88 23.40
CA VAL A 8 -3.58 43.82 23.92
C VAL A 8 -2.62 44.39 24.98
N ALA A 9 -2.17 45.61 24.82
CA ALA A 9 -1.32 46.31 25.81
C ALA A 9 -2.08 46.55 27.12
N ASN A 10 -3.37 46.89 27.09
CA ASN A 10 -4.18 47.09 28.27
C ASN A 10 -4.48 45.76 29.03
N MET A 11 -4.59 44.63 28.34
CA MET A 11 -4.71 43.33 29.00
C MET A 11 -3.44 42.89 29.74
N HIS A 12 -2.26 43.24 29.23
CA HIS A 12 -0.99 42.90 29.88
C HIS A 12 -0.75 43.76 31.14
N THR A 13 -1.25 45.00 31.18
CA THR A 13 -1.14 45.86 32.34
C THR A 13 -2.08 45.43 33.48
N VAL A 14 -3.28 44.95 33.16
CA VAL A 14 -4.22 44.46 34.17
C VAL A 14 -3.75 43.14 34.81
N MET A 15 -3.04 42.27 34.05
CA MET A 15 -2.44 41.06 34.62
C MET A 15 -1.24 41.30 35.54
N LYS A 16 -0.49 42.37 35.35
CA LYS A 16 0.66 42.71 36.22
C LYS A 16 0.28 43.32 37.56
N THR A 17 -0.93 43.86 37.72
CA THR A 17 -1.40 44.51 38.96
C THR A 17 -2.14 43.56 39.93
N CYS A 18 -2.44 42.33 39.51
CA CYS A 18 -3.17 41.36 40.33
C CYS A 18 -2.30 40.30 41.07
N THR A 19 -0.99 40.43 41.07
CA THR A 19 -0.07 39.45 41.72
C THR A 19 0.17 39.73 43.22
N GLY A 20 -0.78 40.33 43.93
CA GLY A 20 -0.62 40.66 45.36
C GLY A 20 -1.84 40.50 46.24
N VAL A 21 -2.92 39.82 45.83
CA VAL A 21 -4.17 39.73 46.61
C VAL A 21 -4.64 38.30 46.75
N GLU A 22 -5.18 37.96 47.94
CA GLU A 22 -5.62 36.63 48.33
C GLU A 22 -6.60 35.95 47.33
N SER A 23 -6.50 34.64 47.24
CA SER A 23 -7.10 33.74 46.21
C SER A 23 -8.63 33.90 45.99
N ARG A 24 -9.38 34.47 46.93
CA ARG A 24 -10.85 34.68 46.77
C ARG A 24 -11.20 35.89 45.89
N ALA A 25 -10.38 36.94 45.90
CA ALA A 25 -10.60 38.12 45.06
C ALA A 25 -10.29 37.89 43.59
N VAL A 26 -9.33 37.01 43.29
CA VAL A 26 -8.94 36.65 41.92
C VAL A 26 -10.04 35.85 41.21
N LEU A 27 -10.75 34.98 41.92
CA LEU A 27 -11.87 34.20 41.35
C LEU A 27 -13.07 35.12 40.99
N TRP A 28 -13.30 36.19 41.74
CA TRP A 28 -14.40 37.14 41.48
C TRP A 28 -14.08 37.99 40.24
N CYS A 29 -12.89 38.47 40.12
CA CYS A 29 -12.44 39.25 38.96
C CYS A 29 -12.44 38.46 37.64
N ILE A 30 -12.12 37.16 37.68
CA ILE A 30 -12.16 36.32 36.49
C ILE A 30 -13.60 36.04 36.05
N GLY A 31 -14.53 35.89 36.98
CA GLY A 31 -15.96 35.69 36.72
C GLY A 31 -16.61 36.89 36.01
N ASP A 32 -16.33 38.11 36.46
CA ASP A 32 -16.90 39.33 35.90
C ASP A 32 -16.33 39.69 34.51
N VAL A 33 -15.06 39.44 34.27
CA VAL A 33 -14.43 39.64 32.94
C VAL A 33 -14.99 38.66 31.91
N ALA A 34 -15.22 37.42 32.30
CA ALA A 34 -15.85 36.42 31.43
C ALA A 34 -17.32 36.78 31.12
N ALA A 35 -18.10 37.26 32.10
CA ALA A 35 -19.48 37.69 31.91
C ALA A 35 -19.60 38.92 31.00
N ALA A 36 -18.72 39.90 31.14
CA ALA A 36 -18.67 41.11 30.31
C ALA A 36 -18.30 40.79 28.84
N ALA A 37 -17.37 39.87 28.63
CA ALA A 37 -16.98 39.43 27.27
C ALA A 37 -18.13 38.68 26.55
N VAL A 38 -18.88 37.82 27.27
CA VAL A 38 -20.04 37.09 26.71
C VAL A 38 -21.18 38.05 26.35
N PHE A 39 -21.41 39.11 27.15
CA PHE A 39 -22.47 40.08 26.86
C PHE A 39 -22.15 40.96 25.64
N LYS A 40 -20.89 41.33 25.46
CA LYS A 40 -20.45 42.17 24.33
C LYS A 40 -20.45 41.43 23.00
N VAL A 41 -20.15 40.10 23.04
CA VAL A 41 -20.23 39.23 21.84
C VAL A 41 -21.69 38.96 21.44
N LYS A 42 -22.62 38.84 22.36
CA LYS A 42 -24.06 38.70 22.06
C LYS A 42 -24.68 39.89 21.37
N SER A 43 -24.19 41.12 21.61
CA SER A 43 -24.78 42.32 21.04
C SER A 43 -24.27 42.64 19.60
N GLN A 44 -23.19 42.02 19.15
CA GLN A 44 -22.60 42.23 17.82
C GLN A 44 -22.91 41.16 16.77
N LEU A 45 -23.37 39.98 17.16
CA LEU A 45 -23.58 38.81 16.25
C LEU A 45 -25.05 38.58 15.94
N GLY A 46 -25.74 39.59 15.44
CA GLY A 46 -27.17 39.50 15.04
C GLY A 46 -27.45 38.69 13.75
N ARG A 47 -26.51 38.00 13.13
CA ARG A 47 -26.74 37.28 11.86
C ARG A 47 -26.04 35.94 11.59
N GLU A 48 -25.25 35.38 12.50
CA GLU A 48 -24.64 34.06 12.24
C GLU A 48 -24.86 33.09 13.43
N ARG A 49 -25.89 32.25 13.31
CA ARG A 49 -26.30 31.30 14.37
C ARG A 49 -25.35 30.12 14.62
N MET A 50 -24.39 29.83 13.77
CA MET A 50 -23.51 28.67 13.91
C MET A 50 -22.17 28.94 14.61
N LEU A 51 -21.54 30.05 14.33
CA LEU A 51 -20.23 30.41 14.92
C LEU A 51 -20.34 30.70 16.42
N GLY A 52 -21.44 31.30 16.88
CA GLY A 52 -21.68 31.58 18.30
C GLY A 52 -21.83 30.34 19.18
N ARG A 53 -22.32 29.21 18.62
CA ARG A 53 -22.45 27.94 19.38
C ARG A 53 -21.11 27.23 19.56
N TYR A 54 -20.19 27.40 18.62
CA TYR A 54 -18.86 26.78 18.70
C TYR A 54 -17.96 27.53 19.69
N ILE A 55 -17.95 28.85 19.62
CA ILE A 55 -17.20 29.70 20.55
C ILE A 55 -17.69 29.56 22.00
N LEU A 56 -19.01 29.44 22.21
CA LEU A 56 -19.57 29.26 23.54
C LEU A 56 -19.23 27.87 24.15
N ARG A 57 -19.13 26.83 23.34
CA ARG A 57 -18.70 25.48 23.79
C ARG A 57 -17.21 25.46 24.11
N CYS A 58 -16.35 26.11 23.34
CA CYS A 58 -14.92 26.22 23.63
C CYS A 58 -14.65 27.00 24.92
N LEU A 59 -15.37 28.09 25.16
CA LEU A 59 -15.22 28.89 26.39
C LEU A 59 -15.76 28.15 27.64
N MET A 60 -16.84 27.36 27.53
CA MET A 60 -17.31 26.51 28.62
C MET A 60 -16.34 25.35 28.92
N PHE A 61 -15.66 24.82 27.94
CA PHE A 61 -14.66 23.75 28.12
C PHE A 61 -13.42 24.25 28.84
N ILE A 62 -12.95 25.46 28.51
CA ILE A 62 -11.81 26.10 29.18
C ILE A 62 -12.16 26.47 30.64
N ALA A 63 -13.38 26.87 30.93
CA ALA A 63 -13.81 27.18 32.30
C ALA A 63 -13.96 25.91 33.18
N LEU A 64 -14.38 24.78 32.61
CA LEU A 64 -14.55 23.51 33.35
C LEU A 64 -13.21 22.78 33.59
N THR A 65 -12.23 22.92 32.70
CA THR A 65 -10.90 22.32 32.89
C THR A 65 -9.99 23.12 33.80
N GLY A 66 -10.19 24.43 33.90
CA GLY A 66 -9.44 25.32 34.81
C GLY A 66 -9.73 25.10 36.30
N VAL A 67 -10.91 24.59 36.64
CA VAL A 67 -11.31 24.35 38.05
C VAL A 67 -10.78 23.03 38.62
N ALA A 68 -10.41 22.07 37.78
CA ALA A 68 -9.91 20.76 38.24
C ALA A 68 -8.41 20.75 38.61
N CYS A 69 -7.66 21.80 38.27
CA CYS A 69 -6.18 21.85 38.48
C CYS A 69 -5.74 22.60 39.75
N VAL A 70 -6.65 23.11 40.60
CA VAL A 70 -6.25 23.96 41.73
C VAL A 70 -6.31 23.25 43.11
N SER A 71 -6.60 21.95 43.15
CA SER A 71 -6.65 21.17 44.41
C SER A 71 -5.54 20.15 44.58
N GLY A 72 -4.28 20.57 44.43
CA GLY A 72 -3.13 19.72 44.71
C GLY A 72 -1.83 20.51 44.72
N ALA A 73 -1.42 21.00 45.92
CA ALA A 73 -0.18 21.72 46.08
C ALA A 73 1.03 20.81 46.13
N ALA A 74 2.13 21.17 45.43
CA ALA A 74 3.48 21.39 45.91
C ALA A 74 4.46 21.57 44.77
N VAL A 75 4.99 22.73 44.65
CA VAL A 75 6.40 23.16 44.34
C VAL A 75 7.30 22.18 43.57
N ALA A 76 7.62 22.55 42.33
CA ALA A 76 8.96 22.81 41.77
C ALA A 76 8.86 23.00 40.26
N GLN A 77 9.38 24.10 39.73
CA GLN A 77 9.62 24.25 38.30
C GLN A 77 10.82 23.40 37.85
N PRO A 78 10.79 22.82 36.67
CA PRO A 78 11.26 23.53 35.49
C PRO A 78 10.34 23.35 34.28
N GLU A 79 10.52 24.22 33.28
CA GLU A 79 9.87 24.14 31.96
C GLU A 79 10.04 22.73 31.35
N THR A 80 8.98 21.93 31.41
CA THR A 80 8.95 20.63 30.71
C THR A 80 8.31 20.85 29.35
N SER A 81 9.14 20.96 28.33
CA SER A 81 8.75 20.56 26.99
C SER A 81 8.18 19.13 27.10
N ILE A 82 6.88 18.96 26.81
CA ILE A 82 6.30 17.62 26.69
C ILE A 82 7.08 16.92 25.57
N SER A 83 7.80 15.85 25.92
CA SER A 83 8.60 15.11 24.95
C SER A 83 7.69 14.57 23.84
N LEU A 84 8.25 14.34 22.66
CA LEU A 84 7.57 13.67 21.53
C LEU A 84 6.83 12.42 21.99
N ALA A 85 7.39 11.68 22.95
CA ALA A 85 6.80 10.53 23.61
C ALA A 85 5.41 10.80 24.20
N GLY A 86 5.25 11.91 24.90
CA GLY A 86 3.95 12.28 25.47
C GLY A 86 2.93 12.66 24.39
N ARG A 87 3.37 13.27 23.29
CA ARG A 87 2.50 13.67 22.18
C ARG A 87 2.07 12.49 21.34
N VAL A 88 2.99 11.58 21.01
CA VAL A 88 2.68 10.33 20.27
C VAL A 88 1.77 9.39 21.07
N MET A 89 1.97 9.29 22.39
CA MET A 89 1.09 8.51 23.26
C MET A 89 -0.32 9.12 23.34
N VAL A 90 -0.46 10.45 23.38
CA VAL A 90 -1.76 11.14 23.37
C VAL A 90 -2.47 10.98 22.01
N ALA A 91 -1.74 11.01 20.90
CA ALA A 91 -2.31 10.78 19.56
C ALA A 91 -2.80 9.33 19.43
N GLY A 92 -2.03 8.34 19.89
CA GLY A 92 -2.41 6.92 19.90
C GLY A 92 -3.66 6.65 20.75
N LEU A 93 -3.75 7.27 21.94
CA LEU A 93 -4.93 7.16 22.83
C LEU A 93 -6.17 7.86 22.25
N ARG A 94 -6.02 8.93 21.48
CA ARG A 94 -7.14 9.61 20.81
C ARG A 94 -7.69 8.84 19.61
N CYS A 95 -6.86 8.01 18.97
CA CYS A 95 -7.26 7.19 17.84
C CYS A 95 -8.05 5.91 18.22
N GLY A 96 -8.41 5.74 19.49
CA GLY A 96 -9.33 4.69 19.94
C GLY A 96 -8.78 3.27 19.84
N TYR A 97 -7.47 3.12 19.61
CA TYR A 97 -6.84 1.82 19.62
C TYR A 97 -6.69 1.34 21.08
N GLN A 98 -7.75 0.74 21.63
CA GLN A 98 -7.62 -0.17 22.78
C GLN A 98 -7.37 -1.56 22.20
N PRO A 99 -6.24 -2.21 22.50
CA PRO A 99 -6.16 -3.63 22.28
C PRO A 99 -7.22 -4.25 23.18
N ASP A 100 -8.29 -4.78 22.60
CA ASP A 100 -9.20 -5.62 23.34
C ASP A 100 -8.36 -6.67 24.04
N ALA A 101 -8.46 -6.69 25.36
CA ALA A 101 -7.95 -7.76 26.20
C ALA A 101 -8.80 -9.03 25.98
N LEU A 102 -8.91 -9.45 24.73
CA LEU A 102 -9.28 -10.81 24.40
C LEU A 102 -8.06 -11.65 24.78
N ASP A 103 -8.31 -12.60 25.64
CA ASP A 103 -7.34 -13.62 26.06
C ASP A 103 -6.89 -14.40 24.82
N VAL A 104 -5.99 -13.77 24.03
CA VAL A 104 -5.43 -14.36 22.79
C VAL A 104 -4.51 -15.56 23.07
N ASP A 105 -4.21 -15.85 24.34
CA ASP A 105 -3.39 -16.99 24.71
C ASP A 105 -4.17 -18.32 24.67
N ALA A 106 -5.51 -18.29 24.75
CA ALA A 106 -6.33 -19.51 24.75
C ALA A 106 -6.56 -20.14 23.35
N ALA A 107 -6.30 -19.44 22.25
CA ALA A 107 -6.58 -19.91 20.88
C ALA A 107 -5.33 -19.93 19.97
N ARG A 108 -4.13 -19.69 20.48
CA ARG A 108 -2.91 -19.81 19.68
C ARG A 108 -2.66 -21.27 19.34
N PRO A 109 -2.59 -21.65 18.05
CA PRO A 109 -1.88 -22.88 17.70
C PRO A 109 -0.48 -22.74 18.29
N GLN A 110 -0.04 -23.70 19.09
CA GLN A 110 1.35 -23.75 19.53
C GLN A 110 2.20 -24.01 18.28
N LEU A 111 2.59 -22.93 17.59
CA LEU A 111 3.71 -23.00 16.67
C LEU A 111 4.92 -23.42 17.53
N PRO A 112 5.74 -24.37 17.08
CA PRO A 112 6.92 -24.77 17.84
C PRO A 112 7.71 -23.51 18.19
N HIS A 113 7.89 -23.24 19.46
CA HIS A 113 8.78 -22.17 19.91
C HIS A 113 10.14 -22.42 19.28
N ALA A 114 10.55 -21.52 18.39
CA ALA A 114 11.85 -21.62 17.74
C ALA A 114 12.94 -21.49 18.80
N ALA A 115 13.37 -22.62 19.31
CA ALA A 115 14.33 -22.72 20.41
C ALA A 115 15.77 -22.30 20.02
N SER A 116 16.04 -22.20 18.70
CA SER A 116 17.34 -21.73 18.19
C SER A 116 17.19 -20.92 16.91
N PRO A 117 18.13 -20.04 16.54
CA PRO A 117 18.11 -19.32 15.26
C PRO A 117 18.00 -20.25 14.04
N ALA A 118 18.60 -21.42 14.08
CA ALA A 118 18.53 -22.42 13.01
C ALA A 118 17.13 -23.05 12.82
N ALA A 119 16.22 -22.91 13.78
CA ALA A 119 14.85 -23.41 13.70
C ALA A 119 13.86 -22.38 13.12
N ARG A 120 14.27 -21.11 12.93
CA ARG A 120 13.43 -20.06 12.36
C ARG A 120 13.26 -20.26 10.87
N PRO A 121 12.05 -20.00 10.28
CA PRO A 121 11.85 -20.15 8.85
C PRO A 121 12.64 -19.10 8.07
N ASN A 122 13.10 -19.48 6.88
CA ASN A 122 13.48 -18.52 5.87
C ASN A 122 12.21 -17.88 5.31
N ILE A 123 12.31 -16.64 4.86
CA ILE A 123 11.19 -15.86 4.36
C ILE A 123 11.53 -15.32 2.99
N VAL A 124 10.71 -15.65 1.98
CA VAL A 124 10.79 -15.09 0.63
C VAL A 124 9.49 -14.38 0.34
N PHE A 125 9.56 -13.09 0.00
CA PHE A 125 8.42 -12.34 -0.53
C PHE A 125 8.68 -12.03 -1.99
N ILE A 126 7.82 -12.57 -2.86
CA ILE A 126 7.85 -12.32 -4.30
C ILE A 126 6.74 -11.32 -4.61
N LEU A 127 7.10 -10.17 -5.17
CA LEU A 127 6.17 -9.10 -5.50
C LEU A 127 6.18 -8.83 -7.00
N ALA A 128 5.01 -8.97 -7.64
CA ALA A 128 4.76 -8.51 -9.01
C ALA A 128 4.38 -7.02 -9.03
N ASP A 129 4.48 -6.38 -10.19
CA ASP A 129 4.17 -4.97 -10.42
C ASP A 129 3.10 -4.84 -11.52
N ASP A 130 1.94 -4.31 -11.21
CA ASP A 130 0.78 -4.17 -12.11
C ASP A 130 0.13 -5.52 -12.53
N LEU A 131 0.29 -6.60 -11.77
CA LEU A 131 -0.36 -7.89 -12.07
C LEU A 131 -1.84 -7.83 -11.64
N GLY A 132 -2.73 -8.19 -12.56
CA GLY A 132 -4.17 -8.27 -12.28
C GLY A 132 -4.55 -9.47 -11.42
N TYR A 133 -5.69 -9.35 -10.71
CA TYR A 133 -6.20 -10.37 -9.79
C TYR A 133 -6.37 -11.75 -10.44
N SER A 134 -6.74 -11.79 -11.73
CA SER A 134 -7.05 -13.03 -12.45
C SER A 134 -5.96 -13.48 -13.42
N ASP A 135 -4.76 -12.89 -13.42
CA ASP A 135 -3.74 -13.23 -14.40
C ASP A 135 -3.10 -14.62 -14.20
N LEU A 136 -3.03 -15.10 -12.94
CA LEU A 136 -2.45 -16.40 -12.63
C LEU A 136 -3.43 -17.56 -12.89
N GLY A 137 -2.93 -18.72 -13.33
CA GLY A 137 -3.72 -19.93 -13.52
C GLY A 137 -4.50 -20.31 -12.27
N CYS A 138 -3.87 -20.31 -11.09
CA CYS A 138 -4.50 -20.60 -9.80
C CYS A 138 -5.52 -19.53 -9.32
N TYR A 139 -5.66 -18.41 -10.03
CA TYR A 139 -6.70 -17.39 -9.85
C TYR A 139 -7.62 -17.23 -11.06
N GLY A 140 -7.64 -18.21 -11.96
CA GLY A 140 -8.56 -18.29 -13.08
C GLY A 140 -8.00 -17.78 -14.42
N GLY A 141 -6.72 -17.40 -14.48
CA GLY A 141 -6.03 -17.00 -15.71
C GLY A 141 -5.83 -18.15 -16.69
N GLU A 142 -5.56 -17.80 -17.94
CA GLU A 142 -5.14 -18.74 -18.99
C GLU A 142 -3.63 -18.65 -19.25
N ILE A 143 -2.96 -17.70 -18.61
CA ILE A 143 -1.51 -17.51 -18.73
C ILE A 143 -0.82 -18.68 -18.02
N ALA A 144 0.21 -19.25 -18.63
CA ALA A 144 0.98 -20.34 -18.06
C ALA A 144 1.80 -19.84 -16.84
N THR A 145 1.40 -20.29 -15.64
CA THR A 145 2.07 -19.93 -14.37
C THR A 145 2.31 -21.17 -13.50
N PRO A 146 2.93 -22.26 -14.04
CA PRO A 146 3.03 -23.55 -13.37
C PRO A 146 3.80 -23.50 -12.05
N SER A 147 4.77 -22.61 -11.88
CA SER A 147 5.54 -22.49 -10.64
C SER A 147 4.68 -21.90 -9.53
N LEU A 148 3.96 -20.81 -9.79
CA LEU A 148 3.02 -20.19 -8.85
C LEU A 148 1.80 -21.06 -8.60
N ASP A 149 1.27 -21.72 -9.62
CA ASP A 149 0.15 -22.66 -9.49
C ASP A 149 0.52 -23.85 -8.61
N SER A 150 1.75 -24.34 -8.70
CA SER A 150 2.27 -25.39 -7.81
C SER A 150 2.39 -24.90 -6.35
N LEU A 151 2.90 -23.70 -6.11
CA LEU A 151 2.94 -23.11 -4.75
C LEU A 151 1.52 -22.97 -4.17
N ALA A 152 0.57 -22.51 -4.98
CA ALA A 152 -0.83 -22.36 -4.60
C ALA A 152 -1.51 -23.70 -4.29
N HIS A 153 -1.22 -24.73 -5.09
CA HIS A 153 -1.78 -26.07 -4.90
C HIS A 153 -1.28 -26.75 -3.63
N HIS A 154 -0.05 -26.48 -3.23
CA HIS A 154 0.58 -27.04 -2.03
C HIS A 154 0.63 -26.05 -0.85
N GLY A 155 -0.05 -24.93 -0.95
CA GLY A 155 -0.13 -23.87 0.05
C GLY A 155 -1.54 -23.30 0.18
N LEU A 156 -1.63 -22.02 0.51
CA LEU A 156 -2.88 -21.30 0.71
C LEU A 156 -3.05 -20.22 -0.36
N ARG A 157 -4.29 -19.97 -0.77
CA ARG A 157 -4.69 -18.84 -1.60
C ARG A 157 -5.64 -17.94 -0.84
N PHE A 158 -5.28 -16.68 -0.65
CA PHE A 158 -6.17 -15.68 -0.05
C PHE A 158 -7.00 -15.02 -1.15
N THR A 159 -8.31 -15.01 -1.00
CA THR A 159 -9.23 -14.43 -2.00
C THR A 159 -9.49 -12.95 -1.77
N GLN A 160 -9.17 -12.43 -0.59
CA GLN A 160 -9.42 -11.06 -0.15
C GLN A 160 -8.16 -10.41 0.43
N PHE A 161 -7.07 -10.41 -0.33
CA PHE A 161 -5.86 -9.70 0.06
C PHE A 161 -5.74 -8.38 -0.70
N TYR A 162 -5.36 -7.33 0.01
CA TYR A 162 -5.41 -5.96 -0.48
C TYR A 162 -4.05 -5.27 -0.45
N ASN A 163 -3.87 -4.34 -1.38
CA ASN A 163 -2.75 -3.42 -1.45
C ASN A 163 -3.25 -1.96 -1.37
N THR A 164 -2.39 -0.97 -1.60
CA THR A 164 -2.72 0.46 -1.55
C THR A 164 -3.01 1.06 -2.92
N THR A 165 -3.32 0.23 -3.91
CA THR A 165 -3.63 0.59 -5.30
C THR A 165 -2.50 1.21 -6.13
N ARG A 166 -1.32 1.45 -5.54
CA ARG A 166 -0.16 2.04 -6.25
C ARG A 166 1.15 1.44 -5.75
N CYS A 167 2.15 1.38 -6.64
CA CYS A 167 3.40 0.66 -6.38
C CYS A 167 4.23 1.21 -5.21
N TRP A 168 4.59 2.52 -5.19
CA TRP A 168 5.42 3.05 -4.10
C TRP A 168 4.72 3.04 -2.73
N PRO A 169 3.42 3.36 -2.59
CA PRO A 169 2.75 3.26 -1.30
C PRO A 169 2.64 1.81 -0.81
N SER A 170 2.32 0.86 -1.69
CA SER A 170 2.21 -0.56 -1.33
C SER A 170 3.54 -1.13 -0.84
N ARG A 171 4.64 -0.78 -1.50
CA ARG A 171 5.99 -1.22 -1.09
C ARG A 171 6.40 -0.63 0.27
N GLY A 172 6.05 0.65 0.52
CA GLY A 172 6.23 1.26 1.83
C GLY A 172 5.42 0.57 2.91
N ALA A 173 4.14 0.36 2.66
CA ALA A 173 3.23 -0.31 3.59
C ALA A 173 3.66 -1.76 3.87
N LEU A 174 4.07 -2.50 2.82
CA LEU A 174 4.53 -3.89 2.92
C LEU A 174 5.76 -4.04 3.84
N LEU A 175 6.75 -3.17 3.69
CA LEU A 175 8.03 -3.32 4.40
C LEU A 175 8.08 -2.62 5.76
N THR A 176 7.07 -1.82 6.11
CA THR A 176 7.01 -1.12 7.41
C THR A 176 5.86 -1.60 8.30
N GLY A 177 4.77 -2.13 7.71
CA GLY A 177 3.54 -2.49 8.43
C GLY A 177 2.61 -1.30 8.71
N TYR A 178 2.86 -0.13 8.12
CA TYR A 178 2.05 1.08 8.25
C TYR A 178 1.38 1.45 6.93
N TYR A 179 0.26 2.15 6.96
CA TYR A 179 -0.24 2.79 5.75
C TYR A 179 0.77 3.82 5.24
N ALA A 180 0.87 3.92 3.92
CA ALA A 180 1.87 4.77 3.27
C ALA A 180 1.75 6.24 3.69
N GLN A 181 0.56 6.70 3.99
CA GLN A 181 0.26 8.07 4.43
C GLN A 181 0.84 8.35 5.82
N GLN A 182 0.80 7.37 6.73
CA GLN A 182 1.39 7.50 8.07
C GLN A 182 2.90 7.72 8.02
N ILE A 183 3.55 7.20 6.98
CA ILE A 183 5.01 7.22 6.81
C ILE A 183 5.47 8.17 5.68
N HIS A 184 4.67 9.15 5.30
CA HIS A 184 4.94 10.14 4.24
C HIS A 184 5.24 9.54 2.85
N ARG A 185 4.77 8.32 2.58
CA ARG A 185 4.96 7.65 1.28
C ARG A 185 3.74 7.72 0.39
N ASP A 186 2.69 8.43 0.82
CA ASP A 186 1.57 8.88 -0.02
C ASP A 186 0.94 10.15 0.56
N ALA A 187 0.11 10.84 -0.24
CA ALA A 187 -0.44 12.14 0.13
C ALA A 187 -1.59 12.03 1.14
N LEU A 188 -1.64 13.00 2.06
CA LEU A 188 -2.79 13.28 2.93
C LEU A 188 -3.33 14.68 2.61
N PRO A 189 -4.65 14.90 2.71
CA PRO A 189 -5.24 16.21 2.48
C PRO A 189 -4.66 17.28 3.43
N GLY A 190 -4.28 18.41 2.85
CA GLY A 190 -3.77 19.56 3.63
C GLY A 190 -2.35 19.43 4.15
N LEU A 191 -1.61 18.36 3.81
CA LEU A 191 -0.19 18.22 4.13
C LEU A 191 0.69 18.34 2.87
N PRO A 192 1.75 19.15 2.90
CA PRO A 192 2.68 19.28 1.78
C PRO A 192 3.57 18.05 1.64
N GLY A 193 3.98 17.72 0.41
CA GLY A 193 5.11 16.81 0.12
C GLY A 193 4.84 15.30 0.26
N GLY A 194 3.60 14.86 0.56
CA GLY A 194 3.31 13.48 0.92
C GLY A 194 3.42 12.42 -0.18
N THR A 195 3.46 12.78 -1.46
CA THR A 195 3.32 11.79 -2.55
C THR A 195 4.51 10.81 -2.65
N ARG A 196 5.74 11.29 -2.47
CA ARG A 196 6.96 10.47 -2.43
C ARG A 196 7.94 11.03 -1.42
N GLY A 197 7.44 11.35 -0.22
CA GLY A 197 8.23 11.88 0.86
C GLY A 197 9.28 10.90 1.40
N VAL A 198 10.04 11.35 2.39
CA VAL A 198 11.00 10.52 3.12
C VAL A 198 10.32 10.00 4.37
N ARG A 199 10.48 8.69 4.64
CA ARG A 199 9.95 8.08 5.86
C ARG A 199 10.57 8.70 7.10
N GLN A 200 9.77 8.76 8.16
CA GLN A 200 10.28 9.14 9.48
C GLN A 200 11.28 8.09 10.00
N PRO A 201 12.23 8.48 10.86
CA PRO A 201 13.23 7.57 11.41
C PRO A 201 12.64 6.37 12.17
N TRP A 202 11.48 6.52 12.81
CA TRP A 202 10.79 5.44 13.51
C TRP A 202 10.12 4.43 12.57
N ALA A 203 9.78 4.82 11.32
CA ALA A 203 9.17 3.96 10.32
C ALA A 203 10.22 3.01 9.71
N ARG A 204 10.68 2.08 10.53
CA ARG A 204 11.75 1.14 10.19
C ARG A 204 11.28 0.09 9.19
N LEU A 205 12.19 -0.32 8.31
CA LEU A 205 11.95 -1.42 7.39
C LEU A 205 12.17 -2.77 8.08
N LEU A 206 11.52 -3.79 7.57
CA LEU A 206 11.57 -5.15 8.10
C LEU A 206 12.99 -5.68 8.36
N PRO A 207 14.02 -5.44 7.51
CA PRO A 207 15.40 -5.87 7.80
C PRO A 207 15.98 -5.33 9.10
N ASP A 208 15.56 -4.15 9.56
CA ASP A 208 16.03 -3.58 10.83
C ASP A 208 15.61 -4.42 12.05
N PHE A 209 14.51 -5.16 11.94
CA PHE A 209 14.04 -6.07 12.98
C PHE A 209 14.66 -7.47 12.81
N PHE A 210 14.92 -7.89 11.59
CA PHE A 210 15.45 -9.22 11.30
C PHE A 210 16.95 -9.36 11.53
N LYS A 211 17.76 -8.35 11.23
CA LYS A 211 19.22 -8.43 11.42
C LYS A 211 19.64 -8.67 12.87
N PRO A 212 19.08 -7.98 13.90
CA PRO A 212 19.37 -8.30 15.29
C PRO A 212 18.95 -9.72 15.70
N ALA A 213 17.96 -10.30 14.99
CA ALA A 213 17.52 -11.68 15.19
C ALA A 213 18.36 -12.73 14.44
N GLY A 214 19.44 -12.32 13.77
CA GLY A 214 20.38 -13.19 13.08
C GLY A 214 20.09 -13.44 11.61
N TYR A 215 19.03 -12.88 11.04
CA TYR A 215 18.73 -13.03 9.61
C TYR A 215 19.74 -12.33 8.71
N ARG A 216 19.97 -12.92 7.53
CA ARG A 216 20.54 -12.23 6.39
C ARG A 216 19.39 -11.67 5.55
N CYS A 217 19.54 -10.47 5.00
CA CYS A 217 18.47 -9.80 4.26
C CYS A 217 18.94 -9.46 2.84
N TYR A 218 18.17 -9.92 1.83
CA TYR A 218 18.48 -9.78 0.42
C TYR A 218 17.35 -9.06 -0.32
N HIS A 219 17.71 -8.19 -1.27
CA HIS A 219 16.78 -7.53 -2.17
C HIS A 219 17.17 -7.77 -3.62
N SER A 220 16.22 -8.18 -4.46
CA SER A 220 16.41 -8.37 -5.89
C SER A 220 15.26 -7.73 -6.66
N GLY A 221 15.50 -6.62 -7.36
CA GLY A 221 14.51 -6.03 -8.25
C GLY A 221 14.16 -4.58 -7.99
N LYS A 222 12.89 -4.20 -8.14
CA LYS A 222 12.40 -2.83 -7.99
C LYS A 222 12.31 -2.41 -6.54
N TRP A 223 13.02 -1.31 -6.17
CA TRP A 223 12.95 -0.75 -4.82
C TRP A 223 11.75 0.20 -4.64
N HIS A 224 11.74 1.31 -5.32
CA HIS A 224 10.69 2.31 -5.33
C HIS A 224 10.31 2.89 -3.95
N LEU A 225 11.25 2.84 -3.01
CA LEU A 225 11.17 3.50 -1.72
C LEU A 225 12.15 4.69 -1.66
N ASP A 226 12.13 5.42 -0.55
CA ASP A 226 13.12 6.43 -0.21
C ASP A 226 14.42 5.78 0.28
N GLY A 227 15.52 6.49 0.09
CA GLY A 227 16.85 6.04 0.48
C GLY A 227 17.41 4.92 -0.40
N LYS A 228 18.61 4.50 -0.07
CA LYS A 228 19.28 3.38 -0.72
C LYS A 228 18.84 2.06 -0.10
N VAL A 229 19.00 0.96 -0.83
CA VAL A 229 18.54 -0.36 -0.38
C VAL A 229 19.33 -0.85 0.83
N LEU A 230 20.65 -0.70 0.81
CA LEU A 230 21.51 -1.14 1.92
C LEU A 230 21.29 -0.29 3.18
N ASP A 231 21.01 1.03 3.03
CA ASP A 231 20.61 1.90 4.14
C ASP A 231 19.28 1.44 4.78
N GLY A 232 18.44 0.72 4.00
CA GLY A 232 17.23 0.05 4.46
C GLY A 232 17.45 -1.25 5.22
N GLY A 233 18.71 -1.61 5.51
CA GLY A 233 19.09 -2.78 6.32
C GLY A 233 19.36 -4.05 5.51
N PHE A 234 19.25 -4.05 4.19
CA PHE A 234 19.60 -5.20 3.36
C PHE A 234 21.13 -5.41 3.30
N ASP A 235 21.56 -6.67 3.18
CA ASP A 235 22.98 -7.05 3.10
C ASP A 235 23.50 -7.09 1.66
N ARG A 236 22.65 -7.45 0.72
CA ARG A 236 22.92 -7.47 -0.73
C ARG A 236 21.70 -6.91 -1.47
N SER A 237 21.95 -6.27 -2.60
CA SER A 237 20.86 -5.76 -3.42
C SER A 237 21.18 -5.74 -4.91
N LEU A 238 20.21 -6.08 -5.75
CA LEU A 238 20.07 -5.59 -7.12
C LEU A 238 18.89 -4.62 -7.13
N ASN A 239 19.10 -3.35 -7.44
CA ASN A 239 18.02 -2.40 -7.59
C ASN A 239 17.80 -2.08 -9.08
N VAL A 240 16.65 -2.51 -9.62
CA VAL A 240 16.22 -2.22 -10.98
C VAL A 240 15.47 -0.89 -11.01
N ASN A 241 16.20 0.20 -11.25
CA ASN A 241 15.66 1.54 -11.37
C ASN A 241 15.11 1.84 -12.78
N ASN A 242 15.66 1.18 -13.80
CA ASN A 242 15.21 1.35 -15.18
C ASN A 242 13.91 0.58 -15.45
N GLN A 243 12.79 1.17 -15.03
CA GLN A 243 11.46 0.60 -15.26
C GLN A 243 10.93 0.92 -16.68
N GLY A 244 11.62 1.77 -17.42
CA GLY A 244 11.26 2.17 -18.79
C GLY A 244 11.82 1.27 -19.91
N ASN A 245 12.72 0.33 -19.56
CA ASN A 245 13.27 -0.60 -20.54
C ASN A 245 13.76 -1.89 -19.90
N TYR A 246 13.06 -3.01 -20.15
CA TYR A 246 13.43 -4.33 -19.64
C TYR A 246 14.71 -4.90 -20.28
N PHE A 247 15.11 -4.38 -21.43
CA PHE A 247 16.28 -4.84 -22.17
C PHE A 247 17.55 -4.03 -21.90
N SER A 248 17.53 -3.14 -20.90
CA SER A 248 18.70 -2.34 -20.54
C SER A 248 18.98 -2.36 -19.05
N ALA A 249 20.24 -2.55 -18.68
CA ALA A 249 20.74 -2.44 -17.31
C ALA A 249 21.05 -0.99 -16.90
N ALA A 250 20.95 -0.03 -17.81
CA ALA A 250 21.28 1.37 -17.55
C ALA A 250 20.47 1.95 -16.41
N GLY A 251 21.12 2.61 -15.44
CA GLY A 251 20.48 3.20 -14.26
C GLY A 251 20.20 2.22 -13.12
N ASN A 252 20.49 0.93 -13.28
CA ASN A 252 20.39 -0.06 -12.21
C ASN A 252 21.62 -0.02 -11.30
N SER A 253 21.51 -0.62 -10.12
CA SER A 253 22.62 -0.70 -9.14
C SER A 253 22.70 -2.07 -8.47
N ILE A 254 23.92 -2.50 -8.16
CA ILE A 254 24.21 -3.66 -7.31
C ILE A 254 24.88 -3.13 -6.04
N ASP A 255 24.35 -3.53 -4.88
CA ASP A 255 24.83 -3.12 -3.56
C ASP A 255 25.00 -1.58 -3.47
N ASP A 256 23.97 -0.86 -3.98
CA ASP A 256 23.86 0.60 -4.10
C ASP A 256 24.94 1.27 -4.99
N ARG A 257 25.72 0.49 -5.73
CA ARG A 257 26.70 0.96 -6.71
C ARG A 257 26.11 0.88 -8.11
N PRO A 258 26.14 1.96 -8.91
CA PRO A 258 25.63 1.93 -10.27
C PRO A 258 26.30 0.83 -11.10
N ILE A 259 25.50 0.13 -11.89
CA ILE A 259 26.00 -0.83 -12.87
C ILE A 259 26.47 -0.03 -14.10
N THR A 260 27.67 -0.32 -14.59
CA THR A 260 28.08 0.10 -15.93
C THR A 260 27.51 -0.93 -16.91
N PRO A 261 26.53 -0.56 -17.75
CA PRO A 261 25.99 -1.49 -18.73
C PRO A 261 27.12 -1.97 -19.68
N PRO A 262 27.15 -3.23 -20.10
CA PRO A 262 28.06 -3.67 -21.14
C PRO A 262 27.75 -2.92 -22.42
N ALA A 263 28.77 -2.71 -23.27
CA ALA A 263 28.62 -2.06 -24.59
C ALA A 263 27.62 -2.80 -25.50
N ASP A 264 27.46 -4.11 -25.29
CA ASP A 264 26.46 -4.96 -25.92
C ASP A 264 25.51 -5.53 -24.86
N GLU A 265 24.33 -4.95 -24.76
CA GLU A 265 23.26 -5.42 -23.87
C GLU A 265 22.42 -6.56 -24.49
N ARG A 266 22.82 -7.11 -25.65
CA ARG A 266 22.14 -8.26 -26.24
C ARG A 266 22.13 -9.43 -25.24
N GLY A 267 20.95 -9.93 -24.94
CA GLY A 267 20.76 -10.99 -23.95
C GLY A 267 20.40 -10.50 -22.54
N TYR A 268 20.54 -9.19 -22.23
CA TYR A 268 20.00 -8.67 -20.97
C TYR A 268 18.47 -8.61 -21.00
N TYR A 269 17.83 -9.08 -19.95
CA TYR A 269 16.40 -8.90 -19.71
C TYR A 269 16.15 -8.81 -18.20
N ALA A 270 15.56 -7.72 -17.76
CA ALA A 270 15.46 -7.35 -16.34
C ALA A 270 14.81 -8.45 -15.47
N THR A 271 13.76 -9.13 -15.96
CA THR A 271 13.10 -10.22 -15.23
C THR A 271 14.06 -11.38 -14.97
N ILE A 272 14.91 -11.72 -15.95
CA ILE A 272 15.95 -12.76 -15.80
C ILE A 272 17.02 -12.27 -14.82
N ALA A 273 17.50 -11.04 -14.97
CA ALA A 273 18.54 -10.47 -14.10
C ALA A 273 18.11 -10.42 -12.62
N ILE A 274 16.84 -10.16 -12.33
CA ILE A 274 16.30 -10.20 -10.98
C ILE A 274 16.42 -11.61 -10.38
N ALA A 275 16.03 -12.63 -11.15
CA ALA A 275 16.13 -14.02 -10.69
C ALA A 275 17.58 -14.51 -10.61
N ASP A 276 18.46 -14.11 -11.55
CA ASP A 276 19.89 -14.42 -11.51
C ASP A 276 20.52 -13.92 -10.21
N HIS A 277 20.27 -12.65 -9.86
CA HIS A 277 20.75 -12.08 -8.60
C HIS A 277 20.14 -12.78 -7.38
N ALA A 278 18.85 -13.12 -7.41
CA ALA A 278 18.22 -13.84 -6.32
C ALA A 278 18.86 -15.23 -6.13
N VAL A 279 19.10 -15.96 -7.20
CA VAL A 279 19.77 -17.27 -7.18
C VAL A 279 21.22 -17.12 -6.71
N GLU A 280 21.94 -16.08 -7.13
CA GLU A 280 23.30 -15.80 -6.66
C GLU A 280 23.34 -15.55 -5.15
N CYS A 281 22.44 -14.71 -4.62
CA CYS A 281 22.32 -14.47 -3.17
C CYS A 281 22.04 -15.75 -2.40
N LEU A 282 21.17 -16.63 -2.91
CA LEU A 282 20.86 -17.90 -2.28
C LEU A 282 22.05 -18.89 -2.31
N LYS A 283 22.82 -18.93 -3.40
CA LYS A 283 24.04 -19.73 -3.50
C LYS A 283 25.11 -19.25 -2.51
N ASP A 284 25.34 -17.92 -2.46
CA ASP A 284 26.26 -17.32 -1.48
C ASP A 284 25.81 -17.62 -0.04
N HIS A 285 24.49 -17.52 0.21
CA HIS A 285 23.92 -17.86 1.52
C HIS A 285 24.20 -19.31 1.91
N ALA A 286 23.96 -20.26 1.01
CA ALA A 286 24.20 -21.67 1.24
C ALA A 286 25.68 -21.99 1.51
N ALA A 287 26.59 -21.29 0.87
CA ALA A 287 28.03 -21.48 1.01
C ALA A 287 28.61 -20.84 2.30
N ASN A 288 28.11 -19.66 2.69
CA ASN A 288 28.78 -18.82 3.68
C ASN A 288 27.93 -18.51 4.93
N TYR A 289 26.60 -18.79 4.90
CA TYR A 289 25.64 -18.38 5.96
C TYR A 289 24.57 -19.44 6.22
N ALA A 290 24.83 -20.71 5.94
CA ALA A 290 23.85 -21.80 6.03
C ALA A 290 23.29 -22.03 7.45
N ASP A 291 23.97 -21.53 8.48
CA ASP A 291 23.59 -21.57 9.89
C ASP A 291 22.60 -20.45 10.29
N ARG A 292 22.29 -19.53 9.38
CA ARG A 292 21.44 -18.37 9.63
C ARG A 292 20.17 -18.45 8.78
N PRO A 293 19.02 -17.96 9.27
CA PRO A 293 17.84 -17.75 8.43
C PRO A 293 18.04 -16.53 7.52
N PHE A 294 17.25 -16.44 6.44
CA PHE A 294 17.26 -15.29 5.56
C PHE A 294 15.85 -14.73 5.29
N PHE A 295 15.82 -13.45 5.00
CA PHE A 295 14.71 -12.75 4.37
C PHE A 295 15.13 -12.30 2.97
N HIS A 296 14.38 -12.69 1.94
CA HIS A 296 14.63 -12.28 0.57
C HIS A 296 13.40 -11.58 -0.02
N PHE A 297 13.53 -10.31 -0.33
CA PHE A 297 12.51 -9.54 -1.06
C PHE A 297 12.84 -9.56 -2.55
N VAL A 298 12.08 -10.37 -3.32
CA VAL A 298 12.22 -10.52 -4.78
C VAL A 298 11.10 -9.72 -5.44
N ALA A 299 11.43 -8.54 -5.96
CA ALA A 299 10.48 -7.55 -6.44
C ALA A 299 10.60 -7.38 -7.96
N PHE A 300 9.82 -8.15 -8.72
CA PHE A 300 9.80 -8.03 -10.18
C PHE A 300 9.26 -6.67 -10.63
N ILE A 301 9.68 -6.23 -11.83
CA ILE A 301 9.04 -5.12 -12.54
C ILE A 301 7.92 -5.61 -13.48
N ALA A 302 7.87 -6.92 -13.75
CA ALA A 302 6.86 -7.56 -14.57
C ALA A 302 5.51 -7.63 -13.83
N PRO A 303 4.39 -7.44 -14.53
CA PRO A 303 4.22 -7.06 -15.95
C PRO A 303 4.02 -5.56 -16.20
N HIS A 304 4.58 -4.66 -15.39
CA HIS A 304 4.46 -3.20 -15.54
C HIS A 304 4.86 -2.72 -16.95
N PHE A 305 4.20 -1.68 -17.46
CA PHE A 305 4.58 -1.06 -18.73
C PHE A 305 5.97 -0.36 -18.66
N PRO A 306 6.67 -0.17 -19.81
CA PRO A 306 6.29 -0.58 -21.16
C PRO A 306 6.24 -2.11 -21.29
N LEU A 307 5.27 -2.60 -22.07
CA LEU A 307 5.11 -4.02 -22.33
C LEU A 307 6.29 -4.52 -23.18
N HIS A 308 7.30 -5.05 -22.53
CA HIS A 308 8.51 -5.60 -23.14
C HIS A 308 8.61 -7.08 -22.83
N ALA A 309 8.72 -7.93 -23.85
CA ALA A 309 8.86 -9.38 -23.66
C ALA A 309 9.76 -9.99 -24.71
N LEU A 310 10.35 -11.14 -24.37
CA LEU A 310 11.17 -11.89 -25.30
C LEU A 310 10.32 -12.43 -26.46
N PRO A 311 10.78 -12.34 -27.72
CA PRO A 311 10.01 -12.78 -28.89
C PRO A 311 9.50 -14.22 -28.80
N ARG A 312 10.31 -15.13 -28.22
CA ARG A 312 9.93 -16.54 -27.99
C ARG A 312 8.75 -16.70 -27.02
N ASP A 313 8.63 -15.82 -26.02
CA ASP A 313 7.55 -15.85 -25.06
C ASP A 313 6.28 -15.21 -25.65
N ILE A 314 6.40 -14.12 -26.41
CA ILE A 314 5.28 -13.52 -27.16
C ILE A 314 4.66 -14.54 -28.13
N ALA A 315 5.50 -15.34 -28.80
CA ALA A 315 5.05 -16.31 -29.78
C ALA A 315 4.08 -17.37 -29.20
N LYS A 316 4.16 -17.68 -27.89
CA LYS A 316 3.25 -18.60 -27.20
C LYS A 316 1.82 -18.08 -27.14
N TYR A 317 1.64 -16.76 -27.11
CA TYR A 317 0.35 -16.09 -26.90
C TYR A 317 -0.18 -15.34 -28.12
N ARG A 318 0.56 -15.44 -29.24
CA ARG A 318 0.15 -14.81 -30.50
C ARG A 318 -1.27 -15.26 -30.89
N ASP A 319 -2.11 -14.30 -31.25
CA ASP A 319 -3.50 -14.48 -31.68
C ASP A 319 -4.47 -15.08 -30.64
N GLN A 320 -4.01 -15.39 -29.42
CA GLN A 320 -4.84 -16.00 -28.38
C GLN A 320 -5.96 -15.06 -27.90
N TYR A 321 -5.76 -13.74 -27.98
CA TYR A 321 -6.65 -12.74 -27.42
C TYR A 321 -7.55 -12.04 -28.44
N LEU A 322 -7.67 -12.58 -29.66
CA LEU A 322 -8.50 -12.00 -30.73
C LEU A 322 -10.01 -12.05 -30.43
N ALA A 323 -10.44 -12.91 -29.51
CA ALA A 323 -11.82 -12.96 -29.03
C ALA A 323 -12.21 -11.74 -28.15
N GLY A 324 -11.22 -11.00 -27.65
CA GLY A 324 -11.40 -9.75 -26.91
C GLY A 324 -11.53 -9.91 -25.41
N TRP A 325 -11.63 -8.74 -24.78
CA TRP A 325 -11.63 -8.65 -23.31
C TRP A 325 -12.93 -9.16 -22.67
N GLU A 326 -14.13 -9.01 -23.30
CA GLU A 326 -15.37 -9.57 -22.75
C GLU A 326 -15.29 -11.09 -22.66
N ALA A 327 -14.93 -11.76 -23.76
CA ALA A 327 -14.80 -13.21 -23.80
C ALA A 327 -13.74 -13.72 -22.80
N MET A 328 -12.64 -12.98 -22.66
CA MET A 328 -11.61 -13.30 -21.68
C MET A 328 -12.13 -13.16 -20.24
N ARG A 329 -12.87 -12.08 -19.93
CA ARG A 329 -13.47 -11.85 -18.61
C ARG A 329 -14.45 -12.95 -18.24
N GLU A 330 -15.35 -13.31 -19.15
CA GLU A 330 -16.31 -14.41 -18.94
C GLU A 330 -15.59 -15.73 -18.68
N ALA A 331 -14.60 -16.09 -19.51
CA ALA A 331 -13.85 -17.32 -19.35
C ALA A 331 -13.07 -17.39 -18.04
N ARG A 332 -12.43 -16.29 -17.63
CA ARG A 332 -11.72 -16.17 -16.33
C ARG A 332 -12.69 -16.27 -15.17
N PHE A 333 -13.81 -15.56 -15.23
CA PHE A 333 -14.83 -15.57 -14.21
C PHE A 333 -15.44 -16.96 -14.01
N ASP A 334 -15.72 -17.69 -15.09
CA ASP A 334 -16.22 -19.07 -15.01
C ASP A 334 -15.23 -20.02 -14.34
N ARG A 335 -13.93 -19.86 -14.61
CA ARG A 335 -12.89 -20.62 -13.90
C ARG A 335 -12.82 -20.25 -12.42
N GLN A 336 -12.89 -18.96 -12.07
CA GLN A 336 -12.89 -18.48 -10.69
C GLN A 336 -14.08 -19.03 -9.90
N LYS A 337 -15.28 -19.07 -10.49
CA LYS A 337 -16.47 -19.69 -9.86
C LYS A 337 -16.25 -21.18 -9.61
N LYS A 338 -15.74 -21.93 -10.61
CA LYS A 338 -15.44 -23.36 -10.46
C LYS A 338 -14.39 -23.65 -9.39
N MET A 339 -13.44 -22.75 -9.19
CA MET A 339 -12.42 -22.84 -8.15
C MET A 339 -12.92 -22.39 -6.77
N GLY A 340 -14.11 -21.79 -6.65
CA GLY A 340 -14.62 -21.22 -5.41
C GLY A 340 -13.94 -19.94 -4.96
N ILE A 341 -13.14 -19.28 -5.82
CA ILE A 341 -12.39 -18.06 -5.50
C ILE A 341 -13.33 -16.87 -5.31
N VAL A 342 -14.43 -16.83 -6.06
CA VAL A 342 -15.42 -15.75 -6.03
C VAL A 342 -16.84 -16.29 -5.94
N ASN A 343 -17.69 -15.58 -5.18
CA ASN A 343 -19.12 -15.81 -5.03
C ASN A 343 -19.96 -14.60 -5.48
N THR A 344 -19.38 -13.70 -6.22
CA THR A 344 -19.98 -12.45 -6.71
C THR A 344 -20.38 -12.56 -8.17
N ALA A 345 -21.05 -11.55 -8.71
CA ALA A 345 -21.28 -11.41 -10.14
C ALA A 345 -20.01 -10.92 -10.88
N LEU A 346 -19.96 -11.06 -12.18
CA LEU A 346 -18.95 -10.39 -13.01
C LEU A 346 -19.32 -8.91 -13.10
N SER A 347 -18.37 -8.01 -12.84
CA SER A 347 -18.62 -6.57 -13.00
C SER A 347 -18.93 -6.22 -14.45
N ALA A 348 -19.78 -5.23 -14.66
CA ALA A 348 -20.00 -4.67 -15.99
C ALA A 348 -18.71 -3.99 -16.52
N LEU A 349 -18.54 -3.92 -17.84
CA LEU A 349 -17.57 -3.01 -18.43
C LEU A 349 -17.98 -1.56 -18.17
N GLU A 350 -17.00 -0.68 -18.02
CA GLU A 350 -17.21 0.74 -17.78
C GLU A 350 -16.69 1.55 -18.99
N PRO A 351 -17.42 1.62 -20.12
CA PRO A 351 -16.92 2.21 -21.36
C PRO A 351 -16.63 3.71 -21.24
N ASN A 352 -17.12 4.36 -20.19
CA ASN A 352 -16.83 5.75 -19.88
C ASN A 352 -15.57 5.95 -19.02
N VAL A 353 -14.97 4.89 -18.49
CA VAL A 353 -13.78 4.95 -17.66
C VAL A 353 -12.54 4.73 -18.53
N GLY A 354 -11.73 5.76 -18.65
CA GLY A 354 -10.47 5.72 -19.39
C GLY A 354 -9.25 5.57 -18.45
N PRO A 355 -8.05 5.81 -18.98
CA PRO A 355 -6.84 5.88 -18.17
C PRO A 355 -6.96 6.92 -17.05
N PRO A 356 -6.32 6.71 -15.89
CA PRO A 356 -6.38 7.65 -14.77
C PRO A 356 -5.71 8.99 -15.08
N TYR A 357 -4.83 9.02 -16.09
CA TYR A 357 -4.12 10.20 -16.52
C TYR A 357 -4.32 10.43 -18.02
N ALA A 358 -4.54 11.69 -18.41
CA ALA A 358 -4.73 12.08 -19.79
C ALA A 358 -3.38 12.37 -20.46
N PHE A 359 -3.01 11.55 -21.43
CA PHE A 359 -1.84 11.74 -22.30
C PHE A 359 -2.25 11.69 -23.78
N PRO A 360 -2.92 12.73 -24.30
CA PRO A 360 -3.48 12.71 -25.68
C PRO A 360 -2.40 12.51 -26.75
N ASP A 361 -1.19 13.03 -26.54
CA ASP A 361 -0.08 12.82 -27.47
C ASP A 361 0.42 11.36 -27.49
N ALA A 362 0.29 10.63 -26.39
CA ALA A 362 0.64 9.22 -26.35
C ALA A 362 -0.28 8.40 -27.26
N ILE A 363 -1.57 8.63 -27.20
CA ILE A 363 -2.56 7.94 -28.07
C ILE A 363 -2.26 8.22 -29.53
N LYS A 364 -1.98 9.49 -29.87
CA LYS A 364 -1.62 9.88 -31.24
C LYS A 364 -0.34 9.17 -31.73
N ARG A 365 0.68 9.03 -30.87
CA ARG A 365 1.94 8.34 -31.18
C ARG A 365 1.77 6.84 -31.38
N LEU A 366 0.89 6.22 -30.57
CA LEU A 366 0.62 4.78 -30.64
C LEU A 366 -0.19 4.38 -31.87
N GLY A 367 -0.81 5.37 -32.54
CA GLY A 367 -1.51 5.21 -33.80
C GLY A 367 -2.96 4.71 -33.68
N PRO A 368 -3.60 4.41 -34.81
CA PRO A 368 -5.04 4.15 -34.90
C PRO A 368 -5.49 2.84 -34.23
N GLY A 369 -4.55 1.94 -33.93
CA GLY A 369 -4.85 0.71 -33.18
C GLY A 369 -5.09 0.93 -31.68
N GLU A 370 -4.69 2.09 -31.11
CA GLU A 370 -4.84 2.35 -29.69
C GLU A 370 -6.28 2.77 -29.34
N VAL A 371 -6.77 2.23 -28.20
CA VAL A 371 -8.11 2.48 -27.69
C VAL A 371 -8.04 2.84 -26.21
N ASN A 372 -8.53 4.03 -25.84
CA ASN A 372 -8.45 4.56 -24.48
C ASN A 372 -9.71 4.34 -23.63
N ARG A 373 -10.57 3.43 -24.04
CA ARG A 373 -11.81 3.06 -23.35
C ARG A 373 -12.04 1.56 -23.51
N PRO A 374 -12.65 0.87 -22.54
CA PRO A 374 -13.07 -0.51 -22.68
C PRO A 374 -14.41 -0.57 -23.45
N LEU A 375 -14.37 -0.15 -24.73
CA LEU A 375 -15.54 -0.22 -25.60
C LEU A 375 -15.93 -1.68 -25.86
N PRO A 376 -17.19 -1.97 -26.24
CA PRO A 376 -17.56 -3.31 -26.70
C PRO A 376 -16.63 -3.77 -27.82
N TRP A 377 -16.08 -5.00 -27.69
CA TRP A 377 -15.10 -5.51 -28.66
C TRP A 377 -15.64 -5.52 -30.10
N SER A 378 -16.95 -5.74 -30.24
CA SER A 378 -17.64 -5.72 -31.53
C SER A 378 -17.61 -4.36 -32.24
N GLU A 379 -17.45 -3.26 -31.51
CA GLU A 379 -17.38 -1.90 -32.04
C GLU A 379 -15.97 -1.52 -32.53
N LEU A 380 -14.94 -2.29 -32.17
CA LEU A 380 -13.58 -2.01 -32.59
C LEU A 380 -13.32 -2.39 -34.04
N THR A 381 -12.48 -1.62 -34.73
CA THR A 381 -11.98 -1.98 -36.05
C THR A 381 -11.09 -3.23 -35.98
N THR A 382 -10.87 -3.88 -37.11
CA THR A 382 -9.95 -5.03 -37.21
C THR A 382 -8.53 -4.67 -36.77
N GLU A 383 -8.06 -3.47 -37.10
CA GLU A 383 -6.75 -2.94 -36.67
C GLU A 383 -6.68 -2.79 -35.16
N GLN A 384 -7.67 -2.15 -34.55
CA GLN A 384 -7.77 -2.00 -33.10
C GLN A 384 -7.77 -3.35 -32.38
N ARG A 385 -8.61 -4.29 -32.81
CA ARG A 385 -8.67 -5.64 -32.22
C ARG A 385 -7.30 -6.34 -32.26
N ARG A 386 -6.61 -6.31 -33.40
CA ARG A 386 -5.29 -6.91 -33.54
C ARG A 386 -4.26 -6.24 -32.65
N PHE A 387 -4.24 -4.90 -32.61
CA PHE A 387 -3.30 -4.15 -31.78
C PHE A 387 -3.54 -4.41 -30.29
N GLN A 388 -4.78 -4.36 -29.83
CA GLN A 388 -5.12 -4.64 -28.43
C GLN A 388 -4.79 -6.09 -28.06
N ALA A 389 -5.13 -7.08 -28.89
CA ALA A 389 -4.79 -8.49 -28.68
C ALA A 389 -3.27 -8.71 -28.61
N THR A 390 -2.49 -7.98 -29.42
CA THR A 390 -1.02 -8.02 -29.38
C THR A 390 -0.50 -7.51 -28.04
N LYS A 391 -1.03 -6.42 -27.51
CA LYS A 391 -0.65 -5.89 -26.19
C LYS A 391 -0.90 -6.92 -25.09
N MET A 392 -2.05 -7.59 -25.12
CA MET A 392 -2.36 -8.64 -24.14
C MET A 392 -1.42 -9.85 -24.29
N ALA A 393 -1.06 -10.23 -25.50
CA ALA A 393 -0.10 -11.31 -25.75
C ALA A 393 1.28 -11.00 -25.16
N ILE A 394 1.73 -9.74 -25.25
CA ILE A 394 2.98 -9.30 -24.65
C ILE A 394 2.88 -9.29 -23.11
N HIS A 395 1.78 -8.80 -22.56
CA HIS A 395 1.51 -8.86 -21.11
C HIS A 395 1.56 -10.31 -20.59
N ALA A 396 0.85 -11.23 -21.25
CA ALA A 396 0.89 -12.65 -20.91
C ALA A 396 2.30 -13.24 -20.97
N ALA A 397 3.07 -12.88 -21.99
CA ALA A 397 4.47 -13.30 -22.14
C ALA A 397 5.37 -12.79 -21.00
N THR A 398 5.13 -11.58 -20.48
CA THR A 398 5.89 -11.07 -19.33
C THR A 398 5.53 -11.79 -18.03
N VAL A 399 4.26 -12.15 -17.83
CA VAL A 399 3.80 -12.92 -16.67
C VAL A 399 4.35 -14.35 -16.72
N ASP A 400 4.24 -15.04 -17.86
CA ASP A 400 4.82 -16.38 -18.07
C ASP A 400 6.34 -16.38 -17.82
N ARG A 401 7.06 -15.37 -18.34
CA ARG A 401 8.50 -15.24 -18.07
C ARG A 401 8.79 -15.05 -16.59
N MET A 402 8.04 -14.23 -15.89
CA MET A 402 8.19 -14.04 -14.45
C MET A 402 8.00 -15.38 -13.70
N ASP A 403 7.00 -16.16 -14.05
CA ASP A 403 6.78 -17.48 -13.44
C ASP A 403 7.92 -18.47 -13.68
N GLN A 404 8.49 -18.49 -14.91
CA GLN A 404 9.68 -19.30 -15.21
C GLN A 404 10.87 -18.91 -14.33
N GLU A 405 11.07 -17.61 -14.12
CA GLU A 405 12.16 -17.10 -13.28
C GLU A 405 11.92 -17.36 -11.80
N ILE A 406 10.68 -17.29 -11.33
CA ILE A 406 10.28 -17.74 -9.98
C ILE A 406 10.59 -19.24 -9.81
N GLY A 407 10.33 -20.05 -10.83
CA GLY A 407 10.68 -21.47 -10.84
C GLY A 407 12.17 -21.73 -10.61
N ARG A 408 13.06 -20.88 -11.14
CA ARG A 408 14.50 -20.95 -10.90
C ARG A 408 14.88 -20.65 -9.45
N VAL A 409 14.24 -19.64 -8.84
CA VAL A 409 14.44 -19.32 -7.42
C VAL A 409 13.98 -20.49 -6.53
N ILE A 410 12.81 -21.08 -6.83
CA ILE A 410 12.30 -22.26 -6.11
C ILE A 410 13.27 -23.45 -6.28
N ALA A 411 13.78 -23.69 -7.48
CA ALA A 411 14.75 -24.76 -7.74
C ALA A 411 16.03 -24.57 -6.92
N GLN A 412 16.51 -23.33 -6.75
CA GLN A 412 17.67 -23.04 -5.91
C GLN A 412 17.38 -23.29 -4.43
N LEU A 413 16.19 -22.92 -3.92
CA LEU A 413 15.79 -23.23 -2.54
C LEU A 413 15.78 -24.75 -2.27
N LYS A 414 15.32 -25.54 -3.25
CA LYS A 414 15.35 -27.00 -3.19
C LYS A 414 16.79 -27.54 -3.22
N ALA A 415 17.62 -27.02 -4.12
CA ALA A 415 19.02 -27.44 -4.28
C ALA A 415 19.86 -27.21 -3.01
N MET A 416 19.53 -26.18 -2.22
CA MET A 416 20.21 -25.90 -0.94
C MET A 416 19.50 -26.50 0.29
N ASN A 417 18.52 -27.39 0.08
CA ASN A 417 17.72 -28.03 1.14
C ASN A 417 16.98 -27.04 2.07
N ALA A 418 16.69 -25.83 1.60
CA ALA A 418 16.02 -24.81 2.40
C ALA A 418 14.50 -24.73 2.14
N PHE A 419 14.00 -25.35 1.05
CA PHE A 419 12.62 -25.17 0.58
C PHE A 419 11.58 -25.55 1.64
N GLU A 420 11.77 -26.65 2.36
CA GLU A 420 10.82 -27.13 3.37
C GLU A 420 10.61 -26.14 4.52
N ASN A 421 11.68 -25.46 4.96
CA ASN A 421 11.63 -24.44 6.02
C ASN A 421 11.70 -23.00 5.47
N THR A 422 11.21 -22.79 4.25
CA THR A 422 11.07 -21.45 3.66
C THR A 422 9.59 -21.15 3.48
N ILE A 423 9.11 -20.07 4.11
CA ILE A 423 7.80 -19.52 3.81
C ILE A 423 7.90 -18.58 2.60
N ILE A 424 7.11 -18.86 1.58
CA ILE A 424 7.06 -18.08 0.34
C ILE A 424 5.72 -17.37 0.25
N PHE A 425 5.76 -16.05 0.14
CA PHE A 425 4.61 -15.20 -0.18
C PHE A 425 4.73 -14.71 -1.62
N PHE A 426 3.62 -14.67 -2.33
CA PHE A 426 3.50 -14.02 -3.64
C PHE A 426 2.30 -13.10 -3.65
N ALA A 427 2.47 -11.83 -4.08
CA ALA A 427 1.38 -10.87 -4.30
C ALA A 427 1.74 -9.86 -5.40
N SER A 428 0.79 -8.98 -5.76
CA SER A 428 1.02 -7.79 -6.60
C SER A 428 0.90 -6.51 -5.78
N ASP A 429 1.64 -5.47 -6.15
CA ASP A 429 1.63 -4.18 -5.44
C ASP A 429 0.42 -3.28 -5.79
N ASN A 430 -0.29 -3.57 -6.85
CA ASN A 430 -1.60 -3.01 -7.22
C ASN A 430 -2.27 -3.89 -8.27
N GLY A 431 -3.52 -3.58 -8.61
CA GLY A 431 -4.20 -4.22 -9.73
C GLY A 431 -3.59 -3.83 -11.08
N ALA A 432 -4.01 -4.50 -12.16
CA ALA A 432 -3.57 -4.20 -13.52
C ALA A 432 -3.83 -2.74 -13.90
N SER A 433 -2.95 -2.18 -14.73
CA SER A 433 -2.93 -0.75 -15.06
C SER A 433 -3.73 -0.44 -16.33
N ALA A 434 -4.61 0.55 -16.24
CA ALA A 434 -5.30 1.13 -17.39
C ALA A 434 -4.52 2.30 -18.03
N GLU A 435 -3.33 2.63 -17.54
CA GLU A 435 -2.53 3.74 -18.03
C GLU A 435 -2.19 3.57 -19.52
N ILE A 436 -2.22 4.67 -20.26
CA ILE A 436 -1.74 4.76 -21.64
C ILE A 436 -0.80 5.97 -21.71
N MET A 437 0.49 5.73 -21.91
CA MET A 437 1.49 6.79 -21.99
C MET A 437 2.68 6.37 -22.85
N VAL A 438 3.44 7.36 -23.29
CA VAL A 438 4.77 7.20 -23.88
C VAL A 438 5.68 8.18 -23.17
N ARG A 439 6.75 7.69 -22.55
CA ARG A 439 7.74 8.51 -21.84
C ARG A 439 8.99 8.70 -22.68
N ASP A 440 9.63 9.85 -22.52
CA ASP A 440 10.98 10.16 -23.03
C ASP A 440 11.20 9.86 -24.53
N GLY A 441 10.15 10.02 -25.34
CA GLY A 441 10.21 9.72 -26.77
C GLY A 441 10.36 8.24 -27.11
N GLY A 442 10.19 7.35 -26.14
CA GLY A 442 10.58 5.95 -26.18
C GLY A 442 9.73 5.01 -27.03
N HIS A 443 8.89 5.50 -27.98
CA HIS A 443 8.12 4.65 -28.89
C HIS A 443 8.51 4.87 -30.34
N ASP A 444 9.04 3.83 -30.96
CA ASP A 444 9.23 3.70 -32.40
C ASP A 444 8.06 2.88 -32.98
N PRO A 445 7.17 3.51 -33.78
CA PRO A 445 6.02 2.80 -34.37
C PRO A 445 6.43 1.72 -35.40
N ALA A 446 7.66 1.75 -35.91
CA ALA A 446 8.19 0.72 -36.81
C ALA A 446 8.80 -0.47 -36.07
N ALA A 447 9.04 -0.34 -34.75
CA ALA A 447 9.62 -1.40 -33.96
C ALA A 447 8.64 -2.57 -33.76
N PRO A 448 9.15 -3.81 -33.70
CA PRO A 448 8.30 -4.96 -33.33
C PRO A 448 7.65 -4.71 -31.96
N PRO A 449 6.32 -4.92 -31.80
CA PRO A 449 5.65 -4.79 -30.53
C PRO A 449 6.29 -5.67 -29.44
N GLY A 450 6.56 -5.09 -28.28
CA GLY A 450 7.21 -5.78 -27.17
C GLY A 450 8.74 -5.72 -27.19
N SER A 451 9.35 -5.10 -28.21
CA SER A 451 10.81 -4.89 -28.29
C SER A 451 11.29 -3.69 -27.46
N ALA A 452 12.60 -3.56 -27.29
CA ALA A 452 13.24 -2.51 -26.48
C ALA A 452 12.90 -1.06 -26.88
N THR A 453 12.54 -0.83 -28.15
CA THR A 453 12.20 0.48 -28.69
C THR A 453 10.68 0.68 -28.89
N SER A 454 9.85 -0.31 -28.54
CA SER A 454 8.39 -0.14 -28.46
C SER A 454 7.99 0.34 -27.07
N TYR A 455 7.03 1.25 -26.96
CA TYR A 455 6.49 1.67 -25.66
C TYR A 455 5.00 1.47 -25.65
N LEU A 456 4.56 0.32 -25.17
CA LEU A 456 3.15 -0.07 -25.11
C LEU A 456 2.69 -0.18 -23.67
N CYS A 457 1.44 0.16 -23.41
CA CYS A 457 0.74 -0.04 -22.14
C CYS A 457 -0.47 -0.94 -22.36
N LEU A 458 -0.90 -1.68 -21.34
CA LEU A 458 -2.03 -2.60 -21.47
C LEU A 458 -3.32 -1.87 -21.86
N GLY A 459 -3.59 -0.74 -21.18
CA GLY A 459 -4.78 0.07 -21.41
C GLY A 459 -6.05 -0.49 -20.75
N PRO A 460 -7.17 0.28 -20.75
CA PRO A 460 -8.34 -0.01 -19.92
C PRO A 460 -9.09 -1.28 -20.34
N GLY A 461 -9.08 -1.66 -21.62
CA GLY A 461 -9.80 -2.85 -22.09
C GLY A 461 -9.27 -4.13 -21.47
N PHE A 462 -8.02 -4.51 -21.74
CA PHE A 462 -7.45 -5.73 -21.18
C PHE A 462 -7.08 -5.62 -19.70
N SER A 463 -6.81 -4.43 -19.17
CA SER A 463 -6.67 -4.24 -17.73
C SER A 463 -7.96 -4.64 -16.98
N SER A 464 -9.15 -4.35 -17.53
CA SER A 464 -10.41 -4.82 -16.96
C SER A 464 -10.52 -6.36 -16.96
N ALA A 465 -9.96 -7.01 -17.98
CA ALA A 465 -9.93 -8.46 -18.06
C ALA A 465 -8.92 -9.07 -17.06
N CYS A 466 -7.77 -8.44 -16.88
CA CYS A 466 -6.78 -8.87 -15.89
C CYS A 466 -7.28 -8.74 -14.44
N ASN A 467 -8.14 -7.76 -14.16
CA ASN A 467 -8.73 -7.54 -12.83
C ASN A 467 -10.05 -8.30 -12.59
N THR A 468 -10.45 -9.19 -13.51
CA THR A 468 -11.68 -10.01 -13.38
C THR A 468 -11.77 -10.68 -11.99
N PRO A 469 -12.93 -10.62 -11.30
CA PRO A 469 -14.23 -10.12 -11.76
C PRO A 469 -14.50 -8.65 -11.40
N PHE A 470 -13.52 -7.96 -10.89
CA PHE A 470 -13.64 -6.65 -10.25
C PHE A 470 -13.64 -5.50 -11.25
N ARG A 471 -14.22 -4.36 -10.84
CA ARG A 471 -14.23 -3.12 -11.62
C ARG A 471 -13.05 -2.23 -11.26
N ARG A 472 -12.74 -1.29 -12.16
CA ARG A 472 -11.64 -0.33 -12.04
C ARG A 472 -10.25 -1.00 -12.10
N HIS A 473 -9.22 -0.20 -11.84
CA HIS A 473 -7.83 -0.50 -12.14
C HIS A 473 -6.91 0.13 -11.10
N LYS A 474 -5.61 -0.11 -11.19
CA LYS A 474 -4.55 0.64 -10.51
C LYS A 474 -4.90 2.13 -10.43
N THR A 475 -4.64 2.78 -9.31
CA THR A 475 -4.97 4.16 -8.93
C THR A 475 -6.35 4.29 -8.25
N TRP A 476 -7.37 3.51 -8.66
CA TRP A 476 -8.66 3.49 -7.96
C TRP A 476 -8.64 2.52 -6.77
N VAL A 477 -9.35 2.89 -5.70
CA VAL A 477 -9.48 2.06 -4.49
C VAL A 477 -10.73 1.15 -4.52
N HIS A 478 -11.32 0.99 -5.69
CA HIS A 478 -12.28 -0.07 -5.99
C HIS A 478 -11.56 -1.42 -6.08
N GLU A 479 -12.31 -2.51 -5.97
CA GLU A 479 -11.73 -3.86 -5.86
C GLU A 479 -10.69 -4.17 -6.95
N GLY A 480 -10.90 -3.78 -8.21
CA GLY A 480 -9.94 -4.03 -9.28
C GLY A 480 -8.61 -3.28 -9.15
N GLY A 481 -8.56 -2.20 -8.37
CA GLY A 481 -7.31 -1.48 -8.09
C GLY A 481 -6.55 -2.03 -6.89
N ILE A 482 -7.26 -2.53 -5.88
CA ILE A 482 -6.68 -2.92 -4.59
C ILE A 482 -6.62 -4.42 -4.33
N SER A 483 -7.47 -5.25 -4.96
CA SER A 483 -7.43 -6.70 -4.77
C SER A 483 -6.25 -7.32 -5.52
N THR A 484 -5.49 -8.15 -4.82
CA THR A 484 -4.34 -8.87 -5.39
C THR A 484 -4.41 -10.35 -5.01
N PRO A 485 -3.92 -11.26 -5.86
CA PRO A 485 -3.66 -12.62 -5.42
C PRO A 485 -2.65 -12.60 -4.26
N LEU A 486 -2.89 -13.45 -3.26
CA LEU A 486 -1.87 -13.78 -2.25
C LEU A 486 -1.76 -15.30 -2.17
N ILE A 487 -0.58 -15.81 -2.50
CA ILE A 487 -0.19 -17.21 -2.29
C ILE A 487 0.73 -17.26 -1.07
N VAL A 488 0.46 -18.19 -0.15
CA VAL A 488 1.34 -18.47 1.00
C VAL A 488 1.69 -19.95 1.00
N HIS A 489 2.97 -20.27 0.88
CA HIS A 489 3.47 -21.64 0.82
C HIS A 489 4.55 -21.86 1.87
N TRP A 490 4.36 -22.85 2.74
CA TRP A 490 5.35 -23.21 3.76
C TRP A 490 5.17 -24.68 4.17
N PRO A 491 5.90 -25.62 3.56
CA PRO A 491 5.73 -27.05 3.81
C PRO A 491 5.87 -27.46 5.28
N ALA A 492 6.86 -26.93 5.99
CA ALA A 492 7.12 -27.27 7.39
C ALA A 492 6.11 -26.67 8.38
N GLY A 493 5.43 -25.57 8.03
CA GLY A 493 4.61 -24.81 8.98
C GLY A 493 3.11 -24.73 8.65
N ILE A 494 2.68 -25.05 7.43
CA ILE A 494 1.28 -25.02 7.01
C ILE A 494 0.85 -26.41 6.59
N ALA A 495 -0.03 -27.02 7.39
CA ALA A 495 -0.57 -28.36 7.11
C ALA A 495 -1.61 -28.35 5.98
N ALA A 496 -2.38 -27.26 5.85
CA ALA A 496 -3.40 -27.08 4.84
C ALA A 496 -2.78 -26.94 3.44
N LYS A 497 -3.33 -27.64 2.44
CA LYS A 497 -2.82 -27.64 1.06
C LYS A 497 -3.95 -27.35 0.08
N GLY A 498 -3.70 -26.39 -0.83
CA GLY A 498 -4.65 -26.01 -1.87
C GLY A 498 -5.92 -25.32 -1.37
N GLU A 499 -5.95 -24.94 -0.08
CA GLU A 499 -7.13 -24.36 0.53
C GLU A 499 -7.23 -22.84 0.24
N LEU A 500 -8.48 -22.38 0.22
CA LEU A 500 -8.80 -20.95 0.14
C LEU A 500 -8.89 -20.34 1.54
N ARG A 501 -8.52 -19.05 1.63
CA ARG A 501 -8.73 -18.18 2.80
C ARG A 501 -9.51 -16.95 2.36
N HIS A 502 -10.69 -16.77 2.94
CA HIS A 502 -11.56 -15.62 2.66
C HIS A 502 -11.36 -14.49 3.67
N THR A 503 -10.53 -14.70 4.66
CA THR A 503 -10.13 -13.69 5.65
C THR A 503 -9.53 -12.47 4.95
N PRO A 504 -10.07 -11.25 5.14
CA PRO A 504 -9.49 -10.04 4.58
C PRO A 504 -8.10 -9.77 5.16
N GLY A 505 -7.10 -9.61 4.29
CA GLY A 505 -5.74 -9.20 4.62
C GLY A 505 -5.32 -7.98 3.82
N HIS A 506 -4.25 -7.32 4.24
CA HIS A 506 -3.69 -6.14 3.57
C HIS A 506 -2.16 -6.18 3.61
N VAL A 507 -1.47 -5.52 2.71
CA VAL A 507 0.01 -5.50 2.67
C VAL A 507 0.65 -5.01 3.99
N ILE A 508 -0.07 -4.20 4.81
CA ILE A 508 0.40 -3.83 6.16
C ILE A 508 0.51 -5.02 7.11
N ASP A 509 -0.17 -6.11 6.84
CA ASP A 509 -0.22 -7.31 7.68
C ASP A 509 1.05 -8.17 7.52
N PHE A 510 1.84 -7.93 6.48
CA PHE A 510 3.04 -8.72 6.21
C PHE A 510 4.06 -8.62 7.35
N VAL A 511 4.36 -7.40 7.81
CA VAL A 511 5.35 -7.20 8.90
C VAL A 511 4.95 -7.93 10.18
N PRO A 512 3.76 -7.73 10.78
CA PRO A 512 3.40 -8.46 11.99
C PRO A 512 3.33 -9.97 11.78
N THR A 513 2.92 -10.45 10.59
CA THR A 513 2.90 -11.88 10.25
C THR A 513 4.29 -12.50 10.29
N VAL A 514 5.25 -11.91 9.59
CA VAL A 514 6.60 -12.50 9.50
C VAL A 514 7.41 -12.30 10.78
N LEU A 515 7.18 -11.25 11.55
CA LEU A 515 7.77 -11.08 12.86
C LEU A 515 7.28 -12.15 13.84
N GLU A 516 5.98 -12.47 13.84
CA GLU A 516 5.42 -13.56 14.65
C GLU A 516 6.03 -14.91 14.26
N LEU A 517 6.08 -15.24 12.96
CA LEU A 517 6.67 -16.48 12.44
C LEU A 517 8.17 -16.62 12.78
N ALA A 518 8.89 -15.51 12.78
CA ALA A 518 10.31 -15.47 13.13
C ALA A 518 10.55 -15.46 14.65
N GLY A 519 9.51 -15.33 15.48
CA GLY A 519 9.65 -15.13 16.92
C GLY A 519 10.39 -13.84 17.27
N VAL A 520 10.23 -12.80 16.46
CA VAL A 520 10.88 -11.50 16.62
C VAL A 520 9.86 -10.49 17.14
N ARG A 521 10.18 -9.85 18.26
CA ARG A 521 9.34 -8.76 18.80
C ARG A 521 9.74 -7.43 18.15
N LYS A 522 8.76 -6.67 17.68
CA LYS A 522 8.96 -5.28 17.29
C LYS A 522 9.29 -4.48 18.56
N PRO A 523 10.36 -3.68 18.59
CA PRO A 523 10.63 -2.82 19.73
C PRO A 523 9.58 -1.69 19.80
N ASN A 524 9.30 -1.20 21.02
CA ASN A 524 8.40 -0.08 21.24
C ASN A 524 9.08 1.29 21.06
N GLU A 525 10.42 1.29 20.96
CA GLU A 525 11.25 2.50 20.86
C GLU A 525 12.35 2.31 19.82
N TRP A 526 12.73 3.41 19.17
CA TRP A 526 13.88 3.49 18.28
C TRP A 526 14.72 4.72 18.62
N LYS A 527 15.97 4.50 19.05
CA LYS A 527 16.90 5.57 19.49
C LYS A 527 16.31 6.50 20.57
N GLY A 528 15.54 5.93 21.51
CA GLY A 528 14.89 6.67 22.59
C GLY A 528 13.54 7.33 22.23
N GLU A 529 13.12 7.22 20.97
CA GLU A 529 11.81 7.71 20.50
C GLU A 529 10.80 6.58 20.38
N PRO A 530 9.55 6.75 20.82
CA PRO A 530 8.53 5.71 20.73
C PRO A 530 8.17 5.45 19.26
N ILE A 531 8.00 4.16 18.94
CA ILE A 531 7.49 3.73 17.63
C ILE A 531 5.96 3.66 17.72
N PRO A 532 5.20 4.38 16.88
CA PRO A 532 3.75 4.27 16.83
C PRO A 532 3.30 2.83 16.60
N GLU A 533 2.16 2.45 17.15
CA GLU A 533 1.58 1.14 16.91
C GLU A 533 1.20 0.96 15.43
N ALA A 534 1.59 -0.19 14.85
CA ALA A 534 1.27 -0.48 13.46
C ALA A 534 -0.16 -1.02 13.33
N PRO A 535 -0.94 -0.57 12.33
CA PRO A 535 -2.33 -1.00 12.15
C PRO A 535 -2.47 -2.43 11.60
N GLY A 536 -1.38 -3.00 11.07
CA GLY A 536 -1.36 -4.37 10.51
C GLY A 536 -1.66 -5.44 11.55
N ARG A 537 -2.32 -6.52 11.13
CA ARG A 537 -2.63 -7.70 11.95
C ARG A 537 -1.89 -8.93 11.42
N SER A 538 -1.43 -9.79 12.29
CA SER A 538 -0.81 -11.05 11.86
C SER A 538 -1.84 -11.95 11.17
N LEU A 539 -1.46 -12.51 10.02
CA LEU A 539 -2.25 -13.49 9.27
C LEU A 539 -1.98 -14.93 9.73
N VAL A 540 -1.08 -15.16 10.67
CA VAL A 540 -0.73 -16.51 11.16
C VAL A 540 -1.96 -17.30 11.61
N PRO A 541 -2.95 -16.74 12.35
CA PRO A 541 -4.16 -17.48 12.69
C PRO A 541 -4.94 -17.97 11.47
N ALA A 542 -4.97 -17.18 10.37
CA ALA A 542 -5.65 -17.58 9.13
C ALA A 542 -4.91 -18.71 8.39
N PHE A 543 -3.65 -18.98 8.67
CA PHE A 543 -2.96 -20.14 8.08
C PHE A 543 -3.55 -21.46 8.59
N ALA A 544 -3.91 -21.52 9.85
CA ALA A 544 -4.55 -22.69 10.44
C ALA A 544 -6.03 -22.80 10.04
N LYS A 545 -6.79 -21.72 10.10
CA LYS A 545 -8.23 -21.71 9.82
C LYS A 545 -8.69 -20.32 9.37
N ASP A 546 -9.60 -20.31 8.40
CA ASP A 546 -10.22 -19.09 7.90
C ASP A 546 -11.06 -18.38 8.98
N GLY A 547 -11.16 -17.04 8.91
CA GLY A 547 -11.99 -16.22 9.79
C GLY A 547 -11.42 -15.95 11.20
N LEU A 548 -10.17 -16.30 11.47
CA LEU A 548 -9.55 -16.11 12.79
C LEU A 548 -8.82 -14.77 12.98
N VAL A 549 -8.74 -13.93 11.96
CA VAL A 549 -8.13 -12.60 12.05
C VAL A 549 -9.22 -11.55 12.18
N SER A 550 -9.30 -10.91 13.35
CA SER A 550 -10.20 -9.79 13.59
C SER A 550 -9.53 -8.47 13.31
N ARG A 551 -10.27 -7.52 12.73
CA ARG A 551 -9.86 -6.14 12.52
C ARG A 551 -11.06 -5.20 12.55
N GLU A 552 -10.87 -3.98 13.03
CA GLU A 552 -11.91 -2.97 13.08
C GLU A 552 -12.27 -2.47 11.67
N SER A 553 -11.26 -2.20 10.86
CA SER A 553 -11.45 -1.69 9.52
C SER A 553 -10.21 -1.88 8.65
N LEU A 554 -10.39 -1.69 7.34
CA LEU A 554 -9.34 -1.40 6.36
C LEU A 554 -9.63 -0.05 5.73
N TRP A 555 -8.60 0.75 5.50
CA TRP A 555 -8.71 2.12 5.04
C TRP A 555 -7.85 2.36 3.80
N TRP A 556 -8.32 3.18 2.87
CA TRP A 556 -7.60 3.58 1.66
C TRP A 556 -7.80 5.06 1.35
N LEU A 557 -6.73 5.65 0.85
CA LEU A 557 -6.72 6.96 0.22
C LEU A 557 -5.56 7.01 -0.79
N HIS A 558 -5.84 7.36 -2.04
CA HIS A 558 -4.83 7.60 -3.06
C HIS A 558 -5.34 8.58 -4.11
N GLU A 559 -4.63 9.71 -4.29
CA GLU A 559 -4.98 10.74 -5.28
C GLU A 559 -6.46 11.16 -5.28
N GLY A 560 -7.09 11.22 -4.08
CA GLY A 560 -8.50 11.57 -3.89
C GLY A 560 -9.47 10.39 -4.01
N ASN A 561 -9.05 9.23 -4.52
CA ASN A 561 -9.82 8.00 -4.40
C ASN A 561 -9.77 7.51 -2.95
N ARG A 562 -10.91 7.17 -2.36
CA ARG A 562 -11.03 6.88 -0.94
C ARG A 562 -11.96 5.71 -0.64
N ALA A 563 -11.62 4.91 0.37
CA ALA A 563 -12.46 3.81 0.81
C ALA A 563 -12.22 3.45 2.27
N VAL A 564 -13.22 2.84 2.88
CA VAL A 564 -13.12 2.13 4.15
C VAL A 564 -13.94 0.85 4.06
N ARG A 565 -13.40 -0.22 4.64
CA ARG A 565 -14.12 -1.47 4.82
C ARG A 565 -14.21 -1.81 6.31
N VAL A 566 -15.43 -2.03 6.77
CA VAL A 566 -15.74 -2.51 8.13
C VAL A 566 -16.55 -3.77 7.97
N ASP A 567 -16.05 -4.88 8.45
CA ASP A 567 -16.62 -6.22 8.24
C ASP A 567 -16.94 -6.50 6.77
N ASN A 568 -18.21 -6.70 6.43
CA ASN A 568 -18.69 -6.92 5.07
C ASN A 568 -19.13 -5.64 4.35
N TRP A 569 -19.04 -4.48 4.99
CA TRP A 569 -19.42 -3.22 4.36
C TRP A 569 -18.22 -2.48 3.81
N LYS A 570 -18.28 -2.07 2.55
CA LYS A 570 -17.29 -1.19 1.92
C LYS A 570 -17.96 0.09 1.45
N LEU A 571 -17.42 1.21 1.92
CA LEU A 571 -17.72 2.54 1.42
C LEU A 571 -16.55 2.96 0.53
N VAL A 572 -16.81 3.33 -0.71
CA VAL A 572 -15.78 3.68 -1.70
C VAL A 572 -16.22 4.86 -2.55
N ALA A 573 -15.27 5.69 -2.97
CA ALA A 573 -15.52 6.74 -3.95
C ALA A 573 -14.29 6.97 -4.81
N ALA A 574 -14.48 7.16 -6.10
CA ALA A 574 -13.44 7.73 -6.94
C ALA A 574 -13.25 9.22 -6.61
N LYS A 575 -12.15 9.79 -7.08
CA LYS A 575 -11.87 11.22 -6.89
C LYS A 575 -13.03 12.06 -7.41
N ASP A 576 -13.48 13.00 -6.58
CA ASP A 576 -14.56 13.95 -6.84
C ASP A 576 -15.96 13.31 -7.02
N ASP A 577 -16.09 11.98 -6.92
CA ASP A 577 -17.36 11.27 -6.97
C ASP A 577 -18.00 11.14 -5.57
N PRO A 578 -19.34 10.99 -5.50
CA PRO A 578 -20.04 10.68 -4.25
C PRO A 578 -19.67 9.29 -3.74
N TRP A 579 -19.93 9.04 -2.45
CA TRP A 579 -19.76 7.73 -1.85
C TRP A 579 -20.69 6.67 -2.46
N GLU A 580 -20.13 5.49 -2.71
CA GLU A 580 -20.81 4.25 -3.08
C GLU A 580 -20.70 3.26 -1.91
N LEU A 581 -21.77 2.51 -1.62
CA LEU A 581 -21.84 1.54 -0.52
C LEU A 581 -22.11 0.14 -1.06
N TYR A 582 -21.32 -0.84 -0.63
CA TYR A 582 -21.41 -2.24 -1.07
C TYR A 582 -21.38 -3.23 0.08
N ASP A 583 -22.17 -4.31 -0.03
CA ASP A 583 -22.09 -5.50 0.82
C ASP A 583 -21.11 -6.51 0.22
N MET A 584 -19.91 -6.56 0.76
CA MET A 584 -18.81 -7.41 0.26
C MET A 584 -19.06 -8.91 0.49
N SER A 585 -20.06 -9.30 1.27
CA SER A 585 -20.43 -10.71 1.44
C SER A 585 -21.08 -11.29 0.19
N THR A 586 -21.72 -10.44 -0.61
CA THR A 586 -22.49 -10.84 -1.81
C THR A 586 -22.06 -10.10 -3.08
N ASP A 587 -21.50 -8.89 -2.96
CA ASP A 587 -21.18 -8.03 -4.09
C ASP A 587 -19.76 -7.44 -4.02
N ARG A 588 -18.76 -8.31 -4.06
CA ARG A 588 -17.35 -7.87 -4.21
C ARG A 588 -17.05 -7.25 -5.58
N ALA A 589 -17.92 -7.41 -6.55
CA ALA A 589 -17.77 -6.79 -7.87
C ALA A 589 -18.25 -5.32 -7.89
N GLU A 590 -18.79 -4.81 -6.78
CA GLU A 590 -19.21 -3.41 -6.62
C GLU A 590 -20.24 -2.99 -7.68
N GLN A 591 -21.30 -3.80 -7.89
CA GLN A 591 -22.30 -3.59 -8.92
C GLN A 591 -23.60 -2.97 -8.38
N ILE A 592 -23.94 -3.23 -7.12
CA ILE A 592 -25.21 -2.80 -6.53
C ILE A 592 -24.93 -1.74 -5.46
N ASN A 593 -24.86 -0.48 -5.88
CA ASN A 593 -24.67 0.64 -4.96
C ASN A 593 -25.88 0.82 -4.04
N LEU A 594 -25.67 0.61 -2.75
CA LEU A 594 -26.69 0.71 -1.69
C LEU A 594 -26.71 2.08 -1.01
N ALA A 595 -25.87 3.04 -1.42
CA ALA A 595 -25.73 4.33 -0.72
C ALA A 595 -27.06 5.10 -0.60
N ALA A 596 -27.88 5.15 -1.66
CA ALA A 596 -29.16 5.81 -1.63
C ALA A 596 -30.20 5.10 -0.74
N LYS A 597 -30.08 3.76 -0.58
CA LYS A 597 -30.99 2.94 0.24
C LYS A 597 -30.61 2.93 1.72
N MET A 598 -29.33 3.14 2.03
CA MET A 598 -28.78 3.03 3.38
C MET A 598 -27.95 4.26 3.78
N PRO A 599 -28.53 5.47 3.77
CA PRO A 599 -27.78 6.70 4.03
C PRO A 599 -27.21 6.78 5.45
N ASP A 600 -27.81 6.08 6.43
CA ASP A 600 -27.28 6.01 7.80
C ASP A 600 -25.98 5.20 7.84
N LYS A 601 -25.91 4.07 7.13
CA LYS A 601 -24.71 3.25 7.02
C LYS A 601 -23.60 4.01 6.28
N VAL A 602 -23.92 4.79 5.25
CA VAL A 602 -22.96 5.68 4.60
C VAL A 602 -22.36 6.65 5.60
N ARG A 603 -23.18 7.35 6.39
CA ARG A 603 -22.71 8.31 7.40
C ARG A 603 -21.90 7.65 8.53
N GLU A 604 -22.24 6.42 8.91
CA GLU A 604 -21.48 5.63 9.88
C GLU A 604 -20.06 5.34 9.37
N LEU A 605 -19.94 4.78 8.17
CA LEU A 605 -18.65 4.40 7.58
C LEU A 605 -17.81 5.62 7.19
N GLU A 606 -18.44 6.69 6.70
CA GLU A 606 -17.77 7.96 6.42
C GLU A 606 -17.11 8.52 7.68
N ARG A 607 -17.78 8.44 8.85
CA ARG A 607 -17.18 8.85 10.13
C ARG A 607 -15.98 7.99 10.49
N VAL A 608 -16.02 6.68 10.25
CA VAL A 608 -14.87 5.79 10.46
C VAL A 608 -13.70 6.18 9.54
N TRP A 609 -13.97 6.37 8.24
CA TRP A 609 -12.95 6.80 7.29
C TRP A 609 -12.32 8.14 7.67
N GLN A 610 -13.16 9.14 8.01
CA GLN A 610 -12.69 10.47 8.38
C GLN A 610 -11.86 10.44 9.66
N HIS A 611 -12.31 9.72 10.68
CA HIS A 611 -11.60 9.57 11.95
C HIS A 611 -10.18 9.00 11.72
N GLN A 612 -10.05 7.92 10.94
CA GLN A 612 -8.74 7.36 10.63
C GLN A 612 -7.88 8.32 9.80
N THR A 613 -8.48 9.04 8.86
CA THR A 613 -7.78 10.07 8.08
C THR A 613 -7.25 11.19 8.98
N ASP A 614 -8.04 11.64 9.94
CA ASP A 614 -7.64 12.68 10.91
C ASP A 614 -6.49 12.19 11.79
N CYS A 615 -6.55 10.95 12.30
CA CYS A 615 -5.48 10.33 13.06
C CYS A 615 -4.17 10.23 12.28
N PHE A 616 -4.23 9.78 11.03
CA PHE A 616 -3.03 9.67 10.18
C PHE A 616 -2.48 11.05 9.81
N THR A 617 -3.36 12.05 9.65
CA THR A 617 -2.97 13.43 9.37
C THR A 617 -2.29 14.06 10.58
N GLU A 618 -2.78 13.83 11.81
CA GLU A 618 -2.17 14.31 13.05
C GLU A 618 -0.76 13.70 13.22
N LEU A 619 -0.64 12.37 13.11
CA LEU A 619 0.66 11.68 13.19
C LEU A 619 1.66 12.17 12.13
N ALA A 620 1.21 12.32 10.88
CA ALA A 620 2.07 12.80 9.80
C ALA A 620 2.48 14.28 10.01
N ARG A 621 1.61 15.12 10.56
CA ARG A 621 1.90 16.55 10.83
C ARG A 621 2.92 16.71 11.95
N GLU A 622 2.78 15.97 13.04
CA GLU A 622 3.71 16.01 14.17
C GLU A 622 5.12 15.65 13.72
N THR A 623 5.25 14.66 12.88
CA THR A 623 6.55 14.19 12.40
C THR A 623 7.14 15.03 11.25
N LEU A 624 6.33 15.82 10.51
CA LEU A 624 6.84 16.79 9.54
C LEU A 624 7.51 18.00 10.20
N ALA A 625 7.02 18.45 11.34
CA ALA A 625 7.55 19.60 12.06
C ALA A 625 9.00 19.38 12.56
N GLU A 626 9.45 18.13 12.64
CA GLU A 626 10.77 17.75 13.12
C GLU A 626 11.81 17.53 12.01
N GLN A 627 11.38 17.46 10.76
CA GLN A 627 12.31 17.32 9.64
C GLN A 627 13.00 18.66 9.34
N PRO A 628 14.35 18.70 9.25
CA PRO A 628 15.00 19.89 8.73
C PRO A 628 14.47 20.19 7.33
N PRO A 629 14.35 21.47 6.93
CA PRO A 629 13.81 21.83 5.63
C PRO A 629 14.57 21.05 4.54
N ALA A 630 13.83 20.32 3.71
CA ALA A 630 14.39 19.56 2.61
C ALA A 630 15.23 20.52 1.76
N ASN A 631 16.51 20.19 1.54
CA ASN A 631 17.34 20.87 0.57
C ASN A 631 16.62 20.80 -0.78
N THR A 632 15.89 21.83 -1.12
CA THR A 632 15.22 21.99 -2.42
C THR A 632 16.32 21.98 -3.48
N LYS A 633 16.47 20.84 -4.16
CA LYS A 633 17.23 20.83 -5.41
C LYS A 633 16.56 21.83 -6.35
N PRO A 634 17.34 22.73 -6.99
CA PRO A 634 16.76 23.69 -7.92
C PRO A 634 15.97 22.95 -9.00
N GLU A 635 14.76 23.42 -9.25
CA GLU A 635 13.92 22.98 -10.37
C GLU A 635 14.77 22.95 -11.65
N ARG A 636 14.88 21.80 -12.28
CA ARG A 636 15.43 21.70 -13.62
C ARG A 636 14.50 22.50 -14.53
N THR A 637 14.89 23.74 -14.82
CA THR A 637 14.29 24.53 -15.89
C THR A 637 14.27 23.69 -17.18
N LYS A 638 13.07 23.43 -17.65
CA LYS A 638 12.82 22.85 -18.98
C LYS A 638 13.54 23.72 -20.02
N ARG A 639 14.48 23.16 -20.74
CA ARG A 639 14.90 23.62 -22.05
C ARG A 639 14.48 22.56 -23.07
#